data_6658417ade411934ea248b6a02933c84
#
_entry.id   6658417ade411934ea248b6a02933c84
#
_cell.length_a   1.000
_cell.length_b   1.000
_cell.length_c   1.000
_cell.angle_alpha   90.00
_cell.angle_beta   90.00
_cell.angle_gamma   90.00
#
_symmetry.space_group_name_H-M   'P 1'
#
loop_
_entity.id
_entity.type
_entity.pdbx_description
1 polymer ?
#
loop_
_entity_poly.entity_id
_entity_poly.type
_entity_poly.pdbx_seq_one_letter_code
_entity_poly.pdbx_strand_id
1 'polypeptide(L)'
;MRRNSAKIMTNGGPARWLGANFWSRTGGPLMWRSYDPAVVREELRVLRAHGLTMTRSFFFWPDFMPEPGAVDEQLAARFADFLDRHAEQRMSTVPTFIVGHMSGQNWDPPWRDGRDLYSDVWMVARQAWFAGEMVRRFGSHPAVAGWLVSNEMPLYGGDQAPPEAVAAWAQIMRDAVRAAGGRQPFSLGDGAWGIEATGRENGFRLADAASLCDFLGPHVYPAGDDRIRQHYAAAWQCELAGTFGRPVVLEEFGVSSGFASEENAARYYRHVLHSTLLAGVTGWIAWNNTDFDLPGQDPYRHHAFEQHFGLTDAAGQPKATLREMRSFAATLDAIEADRCTRTDTDAALIVPAYLDTSYPFTEPAARTDIARSLAQAYVSARLADLPVAVTRESTGIAEDARLYLAPSVQQMLAPTGAALERLAAAGACVYVSYSPGASGPDRGPWYGRLNEVFGVRHLLDVGLGDPVEDDAVRITLRRDFGGLAAGSTLTFAATGHPGFLPVEADGAEVLATDARGRPALLLRRAGRGSLILCTYPVERMAALTPRVNPDDTVTVYDALARHAGVRRPVTVADQLVACDTLIRDDGALFAVLASHAASALTVTPALAGGELATLHGGKPAQCVTLGPFGIKVLRITGRRQPPGEERDLWP
;
A
#
# COMPACT_ATOMS: atom_id res chain seq x y z
N MET A 1 12.10 -8.67 -12.83
CA MET A 1 11.46 -7.33 -12.61
C MET A 1 11.95 -6.70 -11.31
N ARG A 2 12.33 -5.44 -11.37
CA ARG A 2 12.62 -4.65 -10.15
C ARG A 2 11.33 -4.22 -9.47
N ARG A 3 11.33 -4.25 -8.14
CA ARG A 3 10.24 -3.69 -7.32
C ARG A 3 10.68 -2.33 -6.80
N ASN A 4 9.77 -1.34 -6.70
CA ASN A 4 10.13 -0.01 -6.21
C ASN A 4 10.79 -0.11 -4.82
N SER A 5 11.94 0.52 -4.68
CA SER A 5 12.70 0.64 -3.44
C SER A 5 13.35 2.04 -3.34
N ALA A 6 12.71 3.04 -3.98
CA ALA A 6 13.17 4.42 -3.92
C ALA A 6 13.18 4.91 -2.47
N LYS A 7 14.18 5.68 -2.09
CA LYS A 7 14.37 6.18 -0.72
C LYS A 7 14.27 7.68 -0.69
N ILE A 8 13.76 8.22 0.42
CA ILE A 8 13.84 9.65 0.67
C ILE A 8 15.31 10.04 0.77
N MET A 9 15.67 11.06 0.03
CA MET A 9 17.01 11.61 0.03
C MET A 9 17.03 12.91 0.85
N THR A 10 17.95 13.01 1.77
CA THR A 10 18.27 14.22 2.51
C THR A 10 19.73 14.63 2.23
N ASN A 11 20.17 15.76 2.74
CA ASN A 11 21.55 16.21 2.58
C ASN A 11 22.61 15.21 3.11
N GLY A 12 22.21 14.30 4.00
CA GLY A 12 23.07 13.25 4.57
C GLY A 12 23.00 11.91 3.85
N GLY A 13 22.25 11.81 2.73
CA GLY A 13 22.02 10.56 2.00
C GLY A 13 20.62 9.99 2.20
N PRO A 14 20.41 8.68 1.94
CA PRO A 14 19.14 8.03 2.16
C PRO A 14 18.66 8.17 3.60
N ALA A 15 17.41 8.57 3.79
CA ALA A 15 16.82 8.74 5.11
C ALA A 15 15.74 7.69 5.36
N ARG A 16 15.66 7.26 6.61
CA ARG A 16 14.61 6.39 7.14
C ARG A 16 13.82 7.18 8.17
N TRP A 17 12.53 7.36 7.90
CA TRP A 17 11.64 8.08 8.81
C TRP A 17 10.84 7.08 9.66
N LEU A 18 11.07 7.09 10.95
CA LEU A 18 10.26 6.30 11.90
C LEU A 18 9.76 7.24 12.99
N GLY A 19 8.45 7.42 13.06
CA GLY A 19 7.89 8.45 13.93
C GLY A 19 6.40 8.35 14.17
N ALA A 20 5.84 9.47 14.63
CA ALA A 20 4.43 9.64 14.88
C ALA A 20 3.95 11.02 14.45
N ASN A 21 2.69 11.10 14.05
CA ASN A 21 1.94 12.36 13.98
C ASN A 21 1.85 12.94 15.39
N PHE A 22 2.10 14.22 15.53
CA PHE A 22 2.28 14.83 16.85
C PHE A 22 1.24 15.91 17.15
N TRP A 23 0.41 15.60 18.10
CA TRP A 23 -0.41 16.56 18.84
C TRP A 23 -0.17 16.36 20.34
N SER A 24 0.18 17.42 21.08
CA SER A 24 0.41 17.28 22.52
C SER A 24 -0.89 16.92 23.26
N ARG A 25 -0.77 16.05 24.27
CA ARG A 25 -1.89 15.63 25.13
C ARG A 25 -2.61 16.78 25.82
N THR A 26 -1.94 17.93 25.96
CA THR A 26 -2.50 19.12 26.63
C THR A 26 -3.47 19.92 25.74
N GLY A 27 -3.72 19.53 24.52
CA GLY A 27 -4.62 20.31 23.65
C GLY A 27 -5.05 19.60 22.37
N GLY A 28 -4.46 18.45 22.03
CA GLY A 28 -4.75 17.81 20.76
C GLY A 28 -4.58 18.77 19.57
N PRO A 29 -5.52 18.84 18.62
CA PRO A 29 -5.45 19.76 17.49
C PRO A 29 -5.34 21.25 17.87
N LEU A 30 -5.76 21.60 19.07
CA LEU A 30 -5.70 22.96 19.61
C LEU A 30 -4.49 23.19 20.55
N MET A 31 -3.49 22.32 20.52
CA MET A 31 -2.32 22.37 21.41
C MET A 31 -1.59 23.72 21.38
N TRP A 32 -1.62 24.42 20.25
CA TRP A 32 -0.94 25.70 20.11
C TRP A 32 -1.54 26.79 20.96
N ARG A 33 -2.83 26.71 21.35
CA ARG A 33 -3.51 27.62 22.26
C ARG A 33 -3.02 27.42 23.71
N SER A 34 -2.69 26.16 24.07
CA SER A 34 -2.29 25.74 25.42
C SER A 34 -0.90 25.08 25.42
N TYR A 35 0.01 25.61 24.59
CA TYR A 35 1.35 25.07 24.42
C TYR A 35 2.14 25.00 25.74
N ASP A 36 2.57 23.78 26.11
CA ASP A 36 3.42 23.51 27.25
C ASP A 36 4.74 22.85 26.80
N PRO A 37 5.87 23.60 26.84
CA PRO A 37 7.15 23.09 26.40
C PRO A 37 7.69 21.95 27.27
N ALA A 38 7.27 21.84 28.54
CA ALA A 38 7.72 20.76 29.42
C ALA A 38 7.02 19.42 29.03
N VAL A 39 5.71 19.48 28.73
CA VAL A 39 4.94 18.33 28.26
C VAL A 39 5.47 17.87 26.90
N VAL A 40 5.65 18.79 25.94
CA VAL A 40 6.21 18.47 24.62
C VAL A 40 7.58 17.79 24.74
N ARG A 41 8.47 18.32 25.57
CA ARG A 41 9.80 17.73 25.81
C ARG A 41 9.69 16.30 26.34
N GLU A 42 8.78 16.05 27.27
CA GLU A 42 8.57 14.71 27.83
C GLU A 42 8.01 13.74 26.79
N GLU A 43 7.02 14.15 26.01
CA GLU A 43 6.45 13.34 24.93
C GLU A 43 7.52 12.95 23.90
N LEU A 44 8.33 13.91 23.44
CA LEU A 44 9.43 13.63 22.52
C LEU A 44 10.48 12.70 23.13
N ARG A 45 10.81 12.90 24.42
CA ARG A 45 11.76 12.03 25.14
C ARG A 45 11.27 10.59 25.18
N VAL A 46 9.98 10.36 25.41
CA VAL A 46 9.39 9.01 25.42
C VAL A 46 9.47 8.38 24.03
N LEU A 47 9.09 9.10 22.98
CA LEU A 47 9.19 8.60 21.59
C LEU A 47 10.64 8.27 21.24
N ARG A 48 11.58 9.15 21.56
CA ARG A 48 13.01 8.96 21.29
C ARG A 48 13.59 7.73 22.01
N ALA A 49 13.20 7.51 23.24
CA ALA A 49 13.63 6.35 24.04
C ALA A 49 13.14 5.01 23.44
N HIS A 50 12.13 5.05 22.58
CA HIS A 50 11.59 3.89 21.85
C HIS A 50 12.09 3.80 20.41
N GLY A 51 13.12 4.56 20.04
CA GLY A 51 13.77 4.46 18.72
C GLY A 51 13.11 5.29 17.62
N LEU A 52 12.11 6.13 17.94
CA LEU A 52 11.52 7.05 16.97
C LEU A 52 12.47 8.24 16.77
N THR A 53 12.59 8.69 15.54
CA THR A 53 13.54 9.74 15.15
C THR A 53 12.88 11.00 14.63
N MET A 54 11.56 10.95 14.39
CA MET A 54 10.86 12.08 13.83
C MET A 54 9.39 12.14 14.24
N THR A 55 8.78 13.28 13.91
CA THR A 55 7.35 13.51 13.99
C THR A 55 6.83 14.14 12.70
N ARG A 56 5.53 14.11 12.47
CA ARG A 56 4.82 15.01 11.58
C ARG A 56 4.07 16.00 12.45
N SER A 57 4.28 17.30 12.25
CA SER A 57 3.67 18.39 13.01
C SER A 57 2.78 19.25 12.14
N PHE A 58 1.93 20.06 12.75
CA PHE A 58 0.83 20.69 12.05
C PHE A 58 0.71 22.16 12.42
N PHE A 59 0.63 23.04 11.43
CA PHE A 59 0.16 24.41 11.64
C PHE A 59 -1.37 24.38 11.56
N PHE A 60 -2.03 24.49 12.71
CA PHE A 60 -3.48 24.62 12.72
C PHE A 60 -3.88 25.92 12.05
N TRP A 61 -4.33 25.84 10.79
CA TRP A 61 -4.39 26.98 9.91
C TRP A 61 -5.24 28.15 10.42
N PRO A 62 -6.44 27.93 11.00
CA PRO A 62 -7.23 29.03 11.56
C PRO A 62 -6.52 29.89 12.60
N ASP A 63 -5.63 29.27 13.39
CA ASP A 63 -4.91 29.93 14.47
C ASP A 63 -3.63 30.60 13.97
N PHE A 64 -2.84 29.89 13.14
CA PHE A 64 -1.57 30.43 12.62
C PHE A 64 -1.73 31.56 11.63
N MET A 65 -2.87 31.62 10.93
CA MET A 65 -3.18 32.68 9.96
C MET A 65 -4.56 33.29 10.27
N PRO A 66 -4.69 34.05 11.37
CA PRO A 66 -5.97 34.61 11.80
C PRO A 66 -6.53 35.66 10.86
N GLU A 67 -5.68 36.31 10.04
CA GLU A 67 -6.02 37.28 9.03
C GLU A 67 -5.29 36.97 7.70
N PRO A 68 -5.85 37.30 6.53
CA PRO A 68 -5.21 37.04 5.26
C PRO A 68 -3.91 37.87 5.10
N GLY A 69 -2.76 37.15 5.12
CA GLY A 69 -1.44 37.78 5.01
C GLY A 69 -0.80 38.15 6.35
N ALA A 70 -1.32 37.67 7.49
CA ALA A 70 -0.71 37.82 8.79
C ALA A 70 -0.50 36.47 9.47
N VAL A 71 0.66 36.27 10.09
CA VAL A 71 0.96 35.11 10.95
C VAL A 71 0.80 35.54 12.39
N ASP A 72 0.22 34.68 13.23
CA ASP A 72 0.24 34.89 14.69
C ASP A 72 1.66 34.70 15.20
N GLU A 73 2.27 35.80 15.66
CA GLU A 73 3.68 35.82 16.12
C GLU A 73 3.89 35.02 17.41
N GLN A 74 2.87 34.93 18.26
CA GLN A 74 2.98 34.13 19.49
C GLN A 74 3.01 32.63 19.16
N LEU A 75 2.15 32.18 18.21
CA LEU A 75 2.15 30.80 17.80
C LEU A 75 3.41 30.46 16.97
N ALA A 76 3.90 31.38 16.15
CA ALA A 76 5.18 31.24 15.49
C ALA A 76 6.35 31.06 16.49
N ALA A 77 6.38 31.83 17.56
CA ALA A 77 7.37 31.67 18.61
C ALA A 77 7.25 30.33 19.35
N ARG A 78 6.01 29.86 19.62
CA ARG A 78 5.76 28.51 20.18
C ARG A 78 6.27 27.41 19.28
N PHE A 79 6.07 27.56 17.96
CA PHE A 79 6.58 26.60 16.99
C PHE A 79 8.11 26.61 16.89
N ALA A 80 8.77 27.75 17.04
CA ALA A 80 10.22 27.82 17.14
C ALA A 80 10.73 27.05 18.36
N ASP A 81 10.14 27.24 19.54
CA ASP A 81 10.48 26.45 20.73
C ASP A 81 10.22 24.95 20.53
N PHE A 82 9.12 24.60 19.87
CA PHE A 82 8.82 23.20 19.52
C PHE A 82 9.93 22.58 18.67
N LEU A 83 10.48 23.30 17.71
CA LEU A 83 11.61 22.84 16.89
C LEU A 83 12.89 22.69 17.74
N ASP A 84 13.13 23.62 18.69
CA ASP A 84 14.25 23.52 19.65
C ASP A 84 14.12 22.24 20.49
N ARG A 85 12.88 21.90 20.97
CA ARG A 85 12.65 20.66 21.75
C ARG A 85 12.96 19.42 20.89
N HIS A 86 12.65 19.43 19.59
CA HIS A 86 13.04 18.34 18.67
C HIS A 86 14.56 18.22 18.57
N ALA A 87 15.25 19.34 18.36
CA ALA A 87 16.71 19.36 18.26
C ALA A 87 17.38 18.86 19.55
N GLU A 88 16.89 19.26 20.74
CA GLU A 88 17.36 18.74 22.03
C GLU A 88 17.27 17.22 22.13
N GLN A 89 16.21 16.62 21.59
CA GLN A 89 16.01 15.17 21.58
C GLN A 89 16.68 14.48 20.38
N ARG A 90 17.38 15.20 19.50
CA ARG A 90 17.91 14.69 18.23
C ARG A 90 16.82 14.04 17.39
N MET A 91 15.68 14.67 17.34
CA MET A 91 14.54 14.31 16.50
C MET A 91 14.32 15.38 15.45
N SER A 92 13.66 14.99 14.38
CA SER A 92 13.23 15.90 13.32
C SER A 92 11.71 15.94 13.25
N THR A 93 11.17 16.90 12.50
CA THR A 93 9.74 16.97 12.21
C THR A 93 9.50 17.32 10.74
N VAL A 94 8.34 16.92 10.21
CA VAL A 94 7.81 17.31 8.90
C VAL A 94 6.58 18.19 9.16
N PRO A 95 6.72 19.53 9.13
CA PRO A 95 5.59 20.43 9.32
C PRO A 95 4.60 20.40 8.15
N THR A 96 3.32 20.47 8.46
CA THR A 96 2.19 20.51 7.54
C THR A 96 1.54 21.89 7.55
N PHE A 97 1.38 22.55 6.38
CA PHE A 97 0.99 23.97 6.32
C PHE A 97 -0.52 24.20 6.51
N ILE A 98 -1.34 23.67 5.61
CA ILE A 98 -2.78 23.97 5.56
C ILE A 98 -3.54 22.88 6.31
N VAL A 99 -3.65 23.01 7.62
CA VAL A 99 -4.34 22.04 8.45
C VAL A 99 -5.70 22.58 8.85
N GLY A 100 -6.69 22.27 8.02
CA GLY A 100 -8.10 22.59 8.23
C GLY A 100 -8.96 21.35 8.49
N HIS A 101 -8.49 20.15 8.15
CA HIS A 101 -9.13 18.88 8.50
C HIS A 101 -8.33 18.16 9.59
N MET A 102 -9.01 17.67 10.61
CA MET A 102 -8.40 16.82 11.63
C MET A 102 -9.46 15.97 12.32
N SER A 103 -9.21 14.65 12.40
CA SER A 103 -10.02 13.72 13.20
C SER A 103 -11.53 13.82 12.91
N GLY A 104 -11.91 13.98 11.63
CA GLY A 104 -13.31 14.02 11.19
C GLY A 104 -14.01 15.35 11.34
N GLN A 105 -13.29 16.43 11.61
CA GLN A 105 -13.84 17.79 11.64
C GLN A 105 -13.04 18.73 10.75
N ASN A 106 -13.74 19.67 10.12
CA ASN A 106 -13.15 20.76 9.34
C ASN A 106 -13.23 22.07 10.11
N TRP A 107 -12.15 22.86 10.03
CA TRP A 107 -12.05 24.21 10.57
C TRP A 107 -11.50 25.13 9.50
N ASP A 108 -12.22 26.22 9.26
CA ASP A 108 -11.80 27.27 8.36
C ASP A 108 -11.29 28.50 9.14
N PRO A 109 -10.27 29.20 8.63
CA PRO A 109 -10.03 30.55 9.09
C PRO A 109 -11.25 31.43 8.74
N PRO A 110 -11.67 32.34 9.64
CA PRO A 110 -12.91 33.13 9.44
C PRO A 110 -12.96 33.91 8.12
N TRP A 111 -11.81 34.29 7.59
CA TRP A 111 -11.68 35.07 6.35
C TRP A 111 -11.77 34.20 5.09
N ARG A 112 -11.84 32.85 5.17
CA ARG A 112 -12.05 31.99 3.99
C ARG A 112 -13.39 32.28 3.31
N ASP A 113 -14.42 32.54 4.09
CA ASP A 113 -15.76 32.94 3.61
C ASP A 113 -16.30 32.05 2.49
N GLY A 114 -16.16 30.72 2.65
CA GLY A 114 -16.64 29.73 1.68
C GLY A 114 -15.90 29.69 0.33
N ARG A 115 -14.79 30.41 0.17
CA ARG A 115 -14.01 30.42 -1.08
C ARG A 115 -13.44 29.02 -1.37
N ASP A 116 -13.41 28.70 -2.66
CA ASP A 116 -12.82 27.44 -3.12
C ASP A 116 -11.30 27.42 -2.90
N LEU A 117 -10.81 26.31 -2.38
CA LEU A 117 -9.40 26.17 -1.98
C LEU A 117 -8.45 25.99 -3.15
N TYR A 118 -8.94 25.56 -4.31
CA TYR A 118 -8.11 25.18 -5.45
C TYR A 118 -8.24 26.16 -6.63
N SER A 119 -9.41 26.73 -6.85
CA SER A 119 -9.73 27.54 -8.03
C SER A 119 -9.91 29.04 -7.77
N ASP A 120 -10.18 29.45 -6.52
CA ASP A 120 -10.21 30.88 -6.19
C ASP A 120 -8.78 31.43 -6.11
N VAL A 121 -8.40 32.25 -7.08
CA VAL A 121 -7.04 32.78 -7.25
C VAL A 121 -6.52 33.50 -6.00
N TRP A 122 -7.39 34.29 -5.36
CA TRP A 122 -7.01 35.00 -4.14
C TRP A 122 -6.74 34.02 -2.99
N MET A 123 -7.59 32.99 -2.83
CA MET A 123 -7.44 31.96 -1.82
C MET A 123 -6.15 31.15 -2.02
N VAL A 124 -5.88 30.72 -3.25
CA VAL A 124 -4.63 30.02 -3.60
C VAL A 124 -3.41 30.89 -3.30
N ALA A 125 -3.47 32.20 -3.63
CA ALA A 125 -2.39 33.12 -3.33
C ALA A 125 -2.16 33.30 -1.81
N ARG A 126 -3.22 33.26 -0.98
CA ARG A 126 -3.09 33.31 0.49
C ARG A 126 -2.45 32.04 1.05
N GLN A 127 -2.84 30.87 0.56
CA GLN A 127 -2.22 29.59 0.94
C GLN A 127 -0.74 29.57 0.55
N ALA A 128 -0.41 29.95 -0.67
CA ALA A 128 0.97 30.02 -1.16
C ALA A 128 1.83 31.00 -0.35
N TRP A 129 1.27 32.16 -0.01
CA TRP A 129 1.92 33.14 0.86
C TRP A 129 2.24 32.53 2.24
N PHE A 130 1.25 31.87 2.87
CA PHE A 130 1.43 31.25 4.18
C PHE A 130 2.52 30.18 4.17
N ALA A 131 2.47 29.24 3.19
CA ALA A 131 3.51 28.23 3.05
C ALA A 131 4.90 28.84 2.87
N GLY A 132 5.03 29.85 1.99
CA GLY A 132 6.28 30.56 1.79
C GLY A 132 6.78 31.28 3.05
N GLU A 133 5.87 31.86 3.84
CA GLU A 133 6.22 32.55 5.09
C GLU A 133 6.72 31.58 6.16
N MET A 134 6.07 30.41 6.32
CA MET A 134 6.51 29.38 7.25
C MET A 134 7.88 28.83 6.86
N VAL A 135 8.13 28.63 5.57
CA VAL A 135 9.45 28.18 5.07
C VAL A 135 10.53 29.22 5.34
N ARG A 136 10.28 30.51 5.10
CA ARG A 136 11.27 31.58 5.39
C ARG A 136 11.62 31.62 6.88
N ARG A 137 10.64 31.41 7.77
CA ARG A 137 10.85 31.44 9.22
C ARG A 137 11.59 30.22 9.74
N PHE A 138 11.23 29.04 9.27
CA PHE A 138 11.64 27.78 9.90
C PHE A 138 12.49 26.86 9.02
N GLY A 139 12.59 27.12 7.71
CA GLY A 139 13.25 26.22 6.77
C GLY A 139 14.75 26.01 6.98
N SER A 140 15.43 26.92 7.70
CA SER A 140 16.83 26.75 8.07
C SER A 140 17.04 25.97 9.38
N HIS A 141 15.96 25.69 10.14
CA HIS A 141 16.07 24.98 11.41
C HIS A 141 16.45 23.50 11.20
N PRO A 142 17.46 22.95 11.90
CA PRO A 142 17.96 21.59 11.66
C PRO A 142 16.96 20.49 11.97
N ALA A 143 15.93 20.74 12.78
CA ALA A 143 14.88 19.78 13.05
C ALA A 143 13.85 19.66 11.93
N VAL A 144 13.83 20.55 10.94
CA VAL A 144 12.89 20.46 9.81
C VAL A 144 13.42 19.49 8.75
N ALA A 145 12.79 18.32 8.63
CA ALA A 145 13.20 17.24 7.74
C ALA A 145 12.48 17.20 6.39
N GLY A 146 11.32 17.84 6.28
CA GLY A 146 10.48 17.86 5.10
C GLY A 146 9.34 18.85 5.23
N TRP A 147 8.49 18.94 4.22
CA TRP A 147 7.31 19.80 4.19
C TRP A 147 6.11 19.07 3.60
N LEU A 148 4.94 19.21 4.24
CA LEU A 148 3.66 18.79 3.69
C LEU A 148 2.77 20.00 3.47
N VAL A 149 2.06 20.01 2.34
CA VAL A 149 1.18 21.13 2.00
C VAL A 149 -0.02 21.17 2.94
N SER A 150 -0.61 20.02 3.22
CA SER A 150 -1.92 19.95 3.87
C SER A 150 -2.14 18.66 4.64
N ASN A 151 -3.30 18.53 5.25
CA ASN A 151 -3.80 17.28 5.80
C ASN A 151 -5.12 16.90 5.14
N GLU A 152 -5.12 15.77 4.43
CA GLU A 152 -6.32 15.11 3.89
C GLU A 152 -7.25 16.07 3.12
N MET A 153 -6.69 16.83 2.21
CA MET A 153 -7.42 17.84 1.42
C MET A 153 -8.68 17.33 0.72
N PRO A 154 -8.77 16.07 0.23
CA PRO A 154 -10.04 15.56 -0.29
C PRO A 154 -11.20 15.63 0.72
N LEU A 155 -10.90 15.56 2.01
CA LEU A 155 -11.90 15.70 3.10
C LEU A 155 -12.13 17.16 3.50
N TYR A 156 -11.13 18.02 3.34
CA TYR A 156 -11.21 19.42 3.71
C TYR A 156 -11.76 20.31 2.58
N GLY A 157 -11.18 20.20 1.40
CA GLY A 157 -11.56 21.00 0.23
C GLY A 157 -12.71 20.40 -0.58
N GLY A 158 -13.16 19.20 -0.23
CA GLY A 158 -14.15 18.42 -0.96
C GLY A 158 -13.54 17.51 -2.02
N ASP A 159 -14.27 16.47 -2.37
CA ASP A 159 -13.88 15.40 -3.29
C ASP A 159 -14.38 15.62 -4.74
N GLN A 160 -14.91 16.81 -5.05
CA GLN A 160 -15.47 17.17 -6.37
C GLN A 160 -14.59 18.18 -7.13
N ALA A 161 -13.40 18.47 -6.64
CA ALA A 161 -12.51 19.41 -7.29
C ALA A 161 -12.02 18.85 -8.65
N PRO A 162 -12.00 19.67 -9.72
CA PRO A 162 -11.44 19.25 -11.00
C PRO A 162 -9.95 18.89 -10.85
N PRO A 163 -9.49 17.75 -11.36
CA PRO A 163 -8.09 17.32 -11.22
C PRO A 163 -7.08 18.36 -11.71
N GLU A 164 -7.37 19.08 -12.79
CA GLU A 164 -6.51 20.15 -13.31
C GLU A 164 -6.41 21.34 -12.36
N ALA A 165 -7.46 21.67 -11.61
CA ALA A 165 -7.40 22.74 -10.60
C ALA A 165 -6.54 22.30 -9.41
N VAL A 166 -6.70 21.06 -8.94
CA VAL A 166 -5.87 20.48 -7.88
C VAL A 166 -4.40 20.41 -8.29
N ALA A 167 -4.11 19.97 -9.51
CA ALA A 167 -2.74 19.89 -10.02
C ALA A 167 -2.08 21.29 -10.11
N ALA A 168 -2.83 22.30 -10.62
CA ALA A 168 -2.36 23.69 -10.67
C ALA A 168 -2.11 24.26 -9.27
N TRP A 169 -3.03 24.03 -8.33
CA TRP A 169 -2.86 24.42 -6.93
C TRP A 169 -1.61 23.77 -6.31
N ALA A 170 -1.43 22.46 -6.49
CA ALA A 170 -0.27 21.73 -5.97
C ALA A 170 1.06 22.28 -6.53
N GLN A 171 1.11 22.60 -7.82
CA GLN A 171 2.26 23.23 -8.46
C GLN A 171 2.57 24.60 -7.84
N ILE A 172 1.56 25.45 -7.65
CA ILE A 172 1.72 26.78 -7.03
C ILE A 172 2.25 26.64 -5.59
N MET A 173 1.70 25.71 -4.83
CA MET A 173 2.17 25.46 -3.45
C MET A 173 3.64 25.02 -3.42
N ARG A 174 4.03 24.07 -4.29
CA ARG A 174 5.42 23.64 -4.43
C ARG A 174 6.34 24.81 -4.77
N ASP A 175 5.96 25.60 -5.76
CA ASP A 175 6.76 26.72 -6.24
C ASP A 175 6.92 27.79 -5.14
N ALA A 176 5.88 28.05 -4.36
CA ALA A 176 5.96 28.95 -3.21
C ALA A 176 6.97 28.45 -2.15
N VAL A 177 6.94 27.17 -1.82
CA VAL A 177 7.90 26.54 -0.91
C VAL A 177 9.33 26.65 -1.44
N ARG A 178 9.56 26.33 -2.72
CA ARG A 178 10.88 26.39 -3.36
C ARG A 178 11.42 27.83 -3.48
N ALA A 179 10.57 28.77 -3.85
CA ALA A 179 10.91 30.21 -3.94
C ALA A 179 11.27 30.80 -2.57
N ALA A 180 10.65 30.30 -1.49
CA ALA A 180 10.97 30.70 -0.11
C ALA A 180 12.30 30.05 0.42
N GLY A 181 12.94 29.21 -0.35
CA GLY A 181 14.20 28.55 0.01
C GLY A 181 14.07 27.15 0.61
N GLY A 182 12.85 26.58 0.65
CA GLY A 182 12.61 25.20 1.10
C GLY A 182 13.28 24.17 0.21
N ARG A 183 14.31 23.48 0.72
CA ARG A 183 15.10 22.47 -0.01
C ARG A 183 14.81 21.05 0.45
N GLN A 184 14.17 20.91 1.60
CA GLN A 184 13.79 19.64 2.19
C GLN A 184 12.79 18.89 1.27
N PRO A 185 12.68 17.54 1.41
CA PRO A 185 11.64 16.76 0.75
C PRO A 185 10.24 17.34 0.95
N PHE A 186 9.43 17.29 -0.10
CA PHE A 186 8.11 17.92 -0.19
C PHE A 186 7.07 16.91 -0.65
N SER A 187 5.87 16.92 -0.03
CA SER A 187 4.70 16.18 -0.47
C SER A 187 3.40 16.94 -0.18
N LEU A 188 2.26 16.39 -0.61
CA LEU A 188 0.96 17.08 -0.50
C LEU A 188 0.25 16.82 0.83
N GLY A 189 0.42 15.63 1.44
CA GLY A 189 -0.34 15.23 2.63
C GLY A 189 -1.82 14.94 2.34
N ASP A 190 -2.12 14.50 1.12
CA ASP A 190 -3.47 14.21 0.62
C ASP A 190 -3.97 12.80 0.97
N GLY A 191 -3.14 11.98 1.61
CA GLY A 191 -3.43 10.59 1.96
C GLY A 191 -3.26 9.60 0.81
N ALA A 192 -2.84 10.07 -0.38
CA ALA A 192 -2.65 9.27 -1.59
C ALA A 192 -3.90 8.43 -1.97
N TRP A 193 -5.08 9.02 -1.85
CA TRP A 193 -6.38 8.39 -2.12
C TRP A 193 -6.90 8.62 -3.53
N GLY A 194 -6.04 8.98 -4.46
CA GLY A 194 -6.42 9.19 -5.86
C GLY A 194 -7.08 7.98 -6.51
N ILE A 195 -7.67 8.21 -7.66
CA ILE A 195 -8.39 7.17 -8.42
C ILE A 195 -7.51 5.95 -8.69
N GLU A 196 -6.21 6.14 -8.87
CA GLU A 196 -5.22 5.09 -9.15
C GLU A 196 -5.01 4.12 -7.99
N ALA A 197 -5.42 4.49 -6.77
CA ALA A 197 -5.34 3.64 -5.58
C ALA A 197 -6.71 3.10 -5.16
N THR A 198 -7.76 3.90 -5.30
CA THR A 198 -9.08 3.63 -4.72
C THR A 198 -10.15 3.30 -5.75
N GLY A 199 -9.92 3.64 -7.02
CA GLY A 199 -10.94 3.61 -8.06
C GLY A 199 -11.99 4.72 -7.93
N ARG A 200 -11.80 5.69 -7.01
CA ARG A 200 -12.71 6.81 -6.78
C ARG A 200 -12.05 8.12 -7.16
N GLU A 201 -12.75 8.91 -7.96
CA GLU A 201 -12.30 10.27 -8.29
C GLU A 201 -12.51 11.18 -7.08
N ASN A 202 -11.50 11.94 -6.72
CA ASN A 202 -11.54 12.94 -5.65
C ASN A 202 -10.73 14.21 -6.00
N GLY A 203 -10.38 14.38 -7.28
CA GLY A 203 -9.56 15.48 -7.76
C GLY A 203 -8.05 15.30 -7.59
N PHE A 204 -7.60 14.49 -6.65
CA PHE A 204 -6.18 14.20 -6.46
C PHE A 204 -5.78 12.96 -7.26
N ARG A 205 -4.69 13.09 -8.02
CA ARG A 205 -4.13 12.00 -8.83
C ARG A 205 -2.72 11.70 -8.40
N LEU A 206 -2.42 10.42 -8.20
CA LEU A 206 -1.07 9.98 -7.81
C LEU A 206 -0.04 10.29 -8.90
N ALA A 207 -0.43 10.23 -10.17
CA ALA A 207 0.44 10.61 -11.29
C ALA A 207 0.85 12.08 -11.22
N ASP A 208 -0.08 12.99 -10.93
CA ASP A 208 0.18 14.42 -10.79
C ASP A 208 1.03 14.69 -9.53
N ALA A 209 0.65 14.11 -8.40
CA ALA A 209 1.43 14.21 -7.17
C ALA A 209 2.87 13.69 -7.36
N ALA A 210 3.06 12.57 -8.03
CA ALA A 210 4.39 12.02 -8.29
C ALA A 210 5.27 12.92 -9.16
N SER A 211 4.68 13.73 -10.04
CA SER A 211 5.41 14.70 -10.86
C SER A 211 5.95 15.89 -10.04
N LEU A 212 5.26 16.24 -8.96
CA LEU A 212 5.50 17.42 -8.13
C LEU A 212 6.23 17.11 -6.83
N CYS A 213 5.97 15.93 -6.23
CA CYS A 213 6.43 15.56 -4.90
C CYS A 213 7.75 14.79 -4.93
N ASP A 214 8.50 14.88 -3.85
CA ASP A 214 9.72 14.09 -3.64
C ASP A 214 9.39 12.71 -3.06
N PHE A 215 8.21 12.55 -2.46
CA PHE A 215 7.66 11.29 -1.95
C PHE A 215 6.13 11.30 -1.98
N LEU A 216 5.50 10.13 -1.89
CA LEU A 216 4.05 9.96 -1.79
C LEU A 216 3.70 9.44 -0.41
N GLY A 217 2.62 9.94 0.18
CA GLY A 217 2.22 9.73 1.57
C GLY A 217 0.87 9.06 1.76
N PRO A 218 0.73 7.72 1.61
CA PRO A 218 -0.52 7.04 1.92
C PRO A 218 -0.93 7.18 3.39
N HIS A 219 -2.25 7.41 3.62
CA HIS A 219 -2.92 7.27 4.92
C HIS A 219 -3.79 6.02 4.87
N VAL A 220 -3.51 5.02 5.70
CA VAL A 220 -4.22 3.74 5.65
C VAL A 220 -4.58 3.24 7.04
N TYR A 221 -5.87 3.15 7.29
CA TYR A 221 -6.43 2.61 8.51
C TYR A 221 -7.12 1.26 8.26
N PRO A 222 -7.19 0.36 9.27
CA PRO A 222 -7.86 -0.92 9.11
C PRO A 222 -9.35 -0.72 8.86
N ALA A 223 -9.86 -1.37 7.81
CA ALA A 223 -11.26 -1.37 7.44
C ALA A 223 -11.74 -2.79 7.11
N GLY A 224 -13.00 -3.08 7.40
CA GLY A 224 -13.58 -4.40 7.20
C GLY A 224 -13.28 -5.37 8.34
N ASP A 225 -13.61 -6.65 8.13
CA ASP A 225 -13.63 -7.69 9.15
C ASP A 225 -12.59 -8.80 8.95
N ASP A 226 -11.89 -8.82 7.83
CA ASP A 226 -10.86 -9.81 7.53
C ASP A 226 -9.48 -9.33 8.01
N ARG A 227 -8.93 -10.03 9.00
CA ARG A 227 -7.66 -9.67 9.63
C ARG A 227 -6.49 -9.68 8.65
N ILE A 228 -6.43 -10.67 7.75
CA ILE A 228 -5.29 -10.79 6.83
C ILE A 228 -5.34 -9.66 5.81
N ARG A 229 -6.53 -9.32 5.29
CA ARG A 229 -6.69 -8.14 4.43
C ARG A 229 -6.25 -6.86 5.13
N GLN A 230 -6.60 -6.68 6.41
CA GLN A 230 -6.15 -5.53 7.21
C GLN A 230 -4.63 -5.48 7.35
N HIS A 231 -3.94 -6.64 7.50
CA HIS A 231 -2.49 -6.70 7.58
C HIS A 231 -1.78 -6.28 6.28
N TYR A 232 -2.45 -6.38 5.13
CA TYR A 232 -1.88 -6.06 3.83
C TYR A 232 -2.46 -4.81 3.17
N ALA A 233 -3.51 -4.20 3.71
CA ALA A 233 -4.16 -3.03 3.11
C ALA A 233 -3.16 -1.87 2.89
N ALA A 234 -2.38 -1.53 3.92
CA ALA A 234 -1.36 -0.49 3.82
C ALA A 234 -0.24 -0.87 2.82
N ALA A 235 0.21 -2.13 2.84
CA ALA A 235 1.22 -2.60 1.90
C ALA A 235 0.73 -2.50 0.45
N TRP A 236 -0.52 -2.89 0.18
CA TRP A 236 -1.12 -2.78 -1.15
C TRP A 236 -1.19 -1.34 -1.64
N GLN A 237 -1.65 -0.42 -0.80
CA GLN A 237 -1.74 0.99 -1.17
C GLN A 237 -0.36 1.62 -1.41
N CYS A 238 0.63 1.23 -0.61
CA CYS A 238 2.03 1.63 -0.83
C CYS A 238 2.62 1.04 -2.13
N GLU A 239 2.27 -0.20 -2.49
CA GLU A 239 2.66 -0.76 -3.80
C GLU A 239 2.08 0.04 -4.96
N LEU A 240 0.79 0.41 -4.88
CA LEU A 240 0.13 1.22 -5.91
C LEU A 240 0.76 2.61 -6.03
N ALA A 241 1.05 3.28 -4.92
CA ALA A 241 1.77 4.55 -4.91
C ALA A 241 3.20 4.39 -5.47
N GLY A 242 3.88 3.30 -5.12
CA GLY A 242 5.23 3.00 -5.57
C GLY A 242 5.36 2.79 -7.09
N THR A 243 4.25 2.49 -7.81
CA THR A 243 4.29 2.34 -9.28
C THR A 243 4.68 3.62 -10.01
N PHE A 244 4.57 4.77 -9.37
CA PHE A 244 4.97 6.07 -9.92
C PHE A 244 6.45 6.41 -9.69
N GLY A 245 7.25 5.46 -9.16
CA GLY A 245 8.71 5.58 -9.05
C GLY A 245 9.22 6.54 -7.97
N ARG A 246 8.34 7.04 -7.10
CA ARG A 246 8.70 7.89 -5.96
C ARG A 246 8.91 7.07 -4.69
N PRO A 247 9.72 7.57 -3.74
CA PRO A 247 9.72 7.08 -2.37
C PRO A 247 8.31 7.09 -1.80
N VAL A 248 7.98 6.09 -0.97
CA VAL A 248 6.70 6.01 -0.30
C VAL A 248 6.92 6.11 1.21
N VAL A 249 6.20 7.02 1.85
CA VAL A 249 6.10 7.17 3.30
C VAL A 249 4.69 6.82 3.72
N LEU A 250 4.52 5.85 4.60
CA LEU A 250 3.23 5.62 5.23
C LEU A 250 3.03 6.75 6.26
N GLU A 251 2.39 7.84 5.81
CA GLU A 251 2.26 9.08 6.59
C GLU A 251 1.28 8.95 7.75
N GLU A 252 0.28 8.08 7.59
CA GLU A 252 -0.63 7.74 8.66
C GLU A 252 -1.02 6.26 8.62
N PHE A 253 -0.97 5.64 9.78
CA PHE A 253 -1.54 4.32 10.08
C PHE A 253 -1.75 4.21 11.57
N GLY A 254 -2.74 3.46 11.98
CA GLY A 254 -3.04 3.31 13.39
C GLY A 254 -4.31 2.52 13.63
N VAL A 255 -4.60 2.24 14.89
CA VAL A 255 -5.86 1.67 15.34
C VAL A 255 -6.18 2.20 16.73
N SER A 256 -7.41 2.65 16.91
CA SER A 256 -7.88 3.15 18.20
C SER A 256 -8.10 2.01 19.19
N SER A 257 -7.62 2.16 20.42
CA SER A 257 -7.98 1.26 21.53
C SER A 257 -9.46 1.43 21.97
N GLY A 258 -10.18 2.37 21.41
CA GLY A 258 -11.64 2.48 21.57
C GLY A 258 -12.41 1.33 20.90
N PHE A 259 -11.84 0.64 19.92
CA PHE A 259 -12.46 -0.49 19.24
C PHE A 259 -11.51 -1.70 18.98
N ALA A 260 -10.28 -1.63 19.46
CA ALA A 260 -9.35 -2.77 19.44
C ALA A 260 -8.67 -2.93 20.80
N SER A 261 -8.46 -4.16 21.26
CA SER A 261 -7.63 -4.39 22.44
C SER A 261 -6.19 -3.97 22.20
N GLU A 262 -5.45 -3.62 23.26
CA GLU A 262 -4.02 -3.30 23.20
C GLU A 262 -3.20 -4.40 22.50
N GLU A 263 -3.55 -5.67 22.74
CA GLU A 263 -2.89 -6.80 22.10
C GLU A 263 -3.17 -6.87 20.59
N ASN A 264 -4.43 -6.66 20.18
CA ASN A 264 -4.78 -6.65 18.75
C ASN A 264 -4.20 -5.43 18.03
N ALA A 265 -4.14 -4.26 18.69
CA ALA A 265 -3.47 -3.09 18.19
C ALA A 265 -1.97 -3.35 17.95
N ALA A 266 -1.29 -3.97 18.90
CA ALA A 266 0.12 -4.37 18.76
C ALA A 266 0.33 -5.34 17.58
N ARG A 267 -0.56 -6.35 17.44
CA ARG A 267 -0.51 -7.30 16.30
C ARG A 267 -0.67 -6.58 14.96
N TYR A 268 -1.62 -5.66 14.86
CA TYR A 268 -1.83 -4.85 13.65
C TYR A 268 -0.57 -4.04 13.33
N TYR A 269 0.01 -3.32 14.30
CA TYR A 269 1.25 -2.55 14.10
C TYR A 269 2.39 -3.45 13.61
N ARG A 270 2.60 -4.59 14.24
CA ARG A 270 3.63 -5.56 13.84
C ARG A 270 3.51 -5.94 12.37
N HIS A 271 2.29 -6.31 11.93
CA HIS A 271 2.06 -6.72 10.56
C HIS A 271 2.18 -5.58 9.56
N VAL A 272 1.59 -4.43 9.84
CA VAL A 272 1.65 -3.26 8.94
C VAL A 272 3.09 -2.79 8.75
N LEU A 273 3.87 -2.66 9.81
CA LEU A 273 5.27 -2.23 9.72
C LEU A 273 6.12 -3.16 8.84
N HIS A 274 5.99 -4.48 8.99
CA HIS A 274 6.78 -5.41 8.21
C HIS A 274 6.24 -5.64 6.80
N SER A 275 4.91 -5.68 6.60
CA SER A 275 4.33 -5.82 5.26
C SER A 275 4.64 -4.62 4.39
N THR A 276 4.62 -3.41 4.96
CA THR A 276 4.97 -2.18 4.23
C THR A 276 6.47 -2.03 4.00
N LEU A 277 7.34 -2.50 4.89
CA LEU A 277 8.78 -2.64 4.63
C LEU A 277 8.99 -3.50 3.37
N LEU A 278 8.29 -4.62 3.26
CA LEU A 278 8.33 -5.51 2.09
C LEU A 278 7.63 -4.90 0.85
N ALA A 279 6.80 -3.88 1.01
CA ALA A 279 6.23 -3.07 -0.07
C ALA A 279 7.12 -1.90 -0.51
N GLY A 280 8.32 -1.74 0.08
CA GLY A 280 9.30 -0.74 -0.30
C GLY A 280 9.12 0.62 0.36
N VAL A 281 8.35 0.70 1.44
CA VAL A 281 8.19 1.92 2.24
C VAL A 281 9.51 2.31 2.90
N THR A 282 9.79 3.60 2.92
CA THR A 282 11.02 4.17 3.49
C THR A 282 10.76 5.07 4.72
N GLY A 283 9.50 5.29 5.07
CA GLY A 283 9.11 6.04 6.26
C GLY A 283 7.78 5.57 6.83
N TRP A 284 7.64 5.57 8.15
CA TRP A 284 6.45 5.15 8.90
C TRP A 284 6.13 6.17 9.97
N ILE A 285 4.97 6.81 9.88
CA ILE A 285 4.53 7.86 10.82
C ILE A 285 3.16 7.44 11.39
N ALA A 286 3.17 6.89 12.60
CA ALA A 286 1.97 6.37 13.23
C ALA A 286 0.98 7.49 13.58
N TRP A 287 -0.30 7.26 13.46
CA TRP A 287 -1.34 8.08 14.04
C TRP A 287 -1.73 7.51 15.38
N ASN A 288 -1.47 8.19 16.53
CA ASN A 288 -0.64 9.36 16.72
C ASN A 288 0.31 9.14 17.93
N ASN A 289 0.99 10.20 18.42
CA ASN A 289 1.98 10.09 19.52
C ASN A 289 1.38 9.71 20.87
N THR A 290 0.17 10.20 21.22
CA THR A 290 -0.41 10.04 22.56
C THR A 290 -1.92 9.96 22.53
N ASP A 291 -2.53 9.30 23.51
CA ASP A 291 -3.95 9.41 23.78
C ASP A 291 -4.27 10.78 24.40
N PHE A 292 -5.53 11.19 24.28
CA PHE A 292 -6.04 12.42 24.84
C PHE A 292 -7.09 12.14 25.92
N ASP A 293 -7.23 13.04 26.88
CA ASP A 293 -8.35 13.09 27.84
C ASP A 293 -9.04 14.46 27.70
N LEU A 294 -9.70 14.65 26.55
CA LEU A 294 -10.29 15.91 26.12
C LEU A 294 -11.76 15.70 25.64
N PRO A 295 -12.63 15.04 26.43
CA PRO A 295 -13.95 14.63 25.96
C PRO A 295 -14.90 15.79 25.64
N GLY A 296 -14.62 16.97 26.15
CA GLY A 296 -15.41 18.19 25.89
C GLY A 296 -14.92 19.04 24.74
N GLN A 297 -13.75 18.70 24.15
CA GLN A 297 -13.12 19.46 23.07
C GLN A 297 -13.48 18.83 21.70
N ASP A 298 -13.75 19.67 20.71
CA ASP A 298 -13.82 19.19 19.32
C ASP A 298 -12.41 18.79 18.80
N PRO A 299 -12.32 17.69 18.04
CA PRO A 299 -13.41 16.85 17.50
C PRO A 299 -13.84 15.72 18.43
N TYR A 300 -13.19 15.52 19.55
CA TYR A 300 -13.35 14.35 20.43
C TYR A 300 -14.73 14.27 21.07
N ARG A 301 -15.43 15.41 21.23
CA ARG A 301 -16.80 15.45 21.72
C ARG A 301 -17.79 14.64 20.85
N HIS A 302 -17.54 14.54 19.53
CA HIS A 302 -18.38 13.78 18.61
C HIS A 302 -17.65 12.61 17.94
N HIS A 303 -16.33 12.55 18.02
CA HIS A 303 -15.49 11.45 17.56
C HIS A 303 -14.60 10.92 18.70
N ALA A 304 -15.24 10.36 19.73
CA ALA A 304 -14.57 9.98 20.97
C ALA A 304 -13.45 8.93 20.78
N PHE A 305 -13.58 8.04 19.79
CA PHE A 305 -12.56 7.03 19.50
C PHE A 305 -11.21 7.64 19.02
N GLU A 306 -11.23 8.85 18.49
CA GLU A 306 -10.02 9.56 18.06
C GLU A 306 -9.08 9.90 19.23
N GLN A 307 -9.59 9.92 20.46
CA GLN A 307 -8.75 10.13 21.64
C GLN A 307 -7.79 8.97 21.93
N HIS A 308 -7.95 7.82 21.30
CA HIS A 308 -7.33 6.57 21.74
C HIS A 308 -6.42 5.90 20.69
N PHE A 309 -5.93 6.64 19.71
CA PHE A 309 -4.95 6.16 18.71
C PHE A 309 -3.49 6.23 19.20
N GLY A 310 -3.23 6.81 20.34
CA GLY A 310 -1.90 7.13 20.82
C GLY A 310 -0.95 5.94 20.93
N LEU A 311 0.33 6.21 20.70
CA LEU A 311 1.43 5.31 21.05
C LEU A 311 1.70 5.29 22.56
N THR A 312 1.35 6.38 23.26
CA THR A 312 1.27 6.44 24.72
C THR A 312 -0.16 6.67 25.16
N ASP A 313 -0.49 6.35 26.40
CA ASP A 313 -1.75 6.74 27.02
C ASP A 313 -1.77 8.24 27.39
N ALA A 314 -2.91 8.74 27.86
CA ALA A 314 -3.07 10.14 28.25
C ALA A 314 -2.17 10.56 29.44
N ALA A 315 -1.64 9.60 30.19
CA ALA A 315 -0.64 9.84 31.26
C ALA A 315 0.80 9.78 30.72
N GLY A 316 0.99 9.54 29.41
CA GLY A 316 2.31 9.44 28.77
C GLY A 316 2.99 8.07 28.93
N GLN A 317 2.26 7.03 29.39
CA GLN A 317 2.83 5.69 29.53
C GLN A 317 2.82 4.95 28.20
N PRO A 318 3.90 4.21 27.84
CA PRO A 318 4.01 3.49 26.59
C PRO A 318 2.95 2.38 26.44
N LYS A 319 2.14 2.44 25.39
CA LYS A 319 1.19 1.39 25.00
C LYS A 319 1.89 0.24 24.27
N ALA A 320 1.18 -0.86 24.03
CA ALA A 320 1.71 -2.01 23.32
C ALA A 320 2.17 -1.66 21.89
N THR A 321 1.49 -0.74 21.23
CA THR A 321 1.83 -0.20 19.90
C THR A 321 3.20 0.48 19.86
N LEU A 322 3.57 1.27 20.88
CA LEU A 322 4.90 1.90 20.96
C LEU A 322 6.01 0.85 21.16
N ARG A 323 5.72 -0.23 21.88
CA ARG A 323 6.67 -1.35 22.03
C ARG A 323 6.92 -2.07 20.70
N GLU A 324 5.89 -2.21 19.84
CA GLU A 324 6.07 -2.75 18.48
C GLU A 324 6.88 -1.80 17.59
N MET A 325 6.66 -0.49 17.67
CA MET A 325 7.50 0.50 16.97
C MET A 325 8.97 0.38 17.39
N ARG A 326 9.26 0.21 18.70
CA ARG A 326 10.62 -0.03 19.20
C ARG A 326 11.22 -1.34 18.66
N SER A 327 10.45 -2.41 18.65
CA SER A 327 10.89 -3.71 18.12
C SER A 327 11.22 -3.61 16.63
N PHE A 328 10.40 -2.89 15.89
CA PHE A 328 10.63 -2.64 14.47
C PHE A 328 11.87 -1.77 14.23
N ALA A 329 12.08 -0.70 15.03
CA ALA A 329 13.30 0.11 14.98
C ALA A 329 14.56 -0.77 15.13
N ALA A 330 14.56 -1.65 16.13
CA ALA A 330 15.68 -2.60 16.35
C ALA A 330 15.87 -3.56 15.17
N THR A 331 14.79 -3.99 14.52
CA THR A 331 14.86 -4.81 13.30
C THR A 331 15.50 -4.05 12.15
N LEU A 332 15.05 -2.81 11.91
CA LEU A 332 15.60 -1.95 10.85
C LEU A 332 17.10 -1.69 11.04
N ASP A 333 17.52 -1.47 12.29
CA ASP A 333 18.95 -1.29 12.62
C ASP A 333 19.75 -2.57 12.39
N ALA A 334 19.22 -3.73 12.82
CA ALA A 334 19.91 -5.01 12.69
C ALA A 334 20.16 -5.45 11.24
N ILE A 335 19.25 -5.10 10.31
CA ILE A 335 19.42 -5.38 8.88
C ILE A 335 20.12 -4.25 8.11
N GLU A 336 20.35 -3.11 8.75
CA GLU A 336 20.81 -1.85 8.09
C GLU A 336 19.85 -1.47 6.94
N ALA A 337 18.57 -1.29 7.27
CA ALA A 337 17.49 -1.16 6.29
C ALA A 337 17.69 -0.02 5.29
N ASP A 338 18.45 1.01 5.64
CA ASP A 338 18.79 2.11 4.73
C ASP A 338 19.61 1.64 3.53
N ARG A 339 20.33 0.53 3.67
CA ARG A 339 21.13 -0.14 2.63
C ARG A 339 20.40 -1.29 1.95
N CYS A 340 19.20 -1.66 2.43
CA CYS A 340 18.42 -2.75 1.87
C CYS A 340 17.50 -2.26 0.75
N THR A 341 17.29 -3.13 -0.23
CA THR A 341 16.25 -3.03 -1.25
C THR A 341 15.44 -4.32 -1.30
N ARG A 342 14.32 -4.30 -1.97
CA ARG A 342 13.52 -5.51 -2.24
C ARG A 342 14.24 -6.36 -3.28
N THR A 343 14.19 -7.68 -3.12
CA THR A 343 14.69 -8.58 -4.17
C THR A 343 13.84 -8.48 -5.43
N ASP A 344 14.44 -8.71 -6.58
CA ASP A 344 13.71 -8.80 -7.86
C ASP A 344 12.71 -9.95 -7.83
N THR A 345 11.66 -9.86 -8.65
CA THR A 345 10.65 -10.90 -8.83
C THR A 345 10.47 -11.28 -10.29
N ASP A 346 9.98 -12.48 -10.52
CA ASP A 346 9.62 -12.98 -11.84
C ASP A 346 8.10 -12.90 -12.12
N ALA A 347 7.30 -12.29 -11.23
CA ALA A 347 5.86 -12.19 -11.36
C ALA A 347 5.38 -10.74 -11.39
N ALA A 348 4.44 -10.45 -12.29
CA ALA A 348 3.78 -9.16 -12.46
C ALA A 348 2.29 -9.26 -12.13
N LEU A 349 1.79 -8.30 -11.36
CA LEU A 349 0.35 -8.07 -11.14
C LEU A 349 -0.08 -6.85 -11.95
N ILE A 350 -0.99 -7.04 -12.89
CA ILE A 350 -1.42 -6.01 -13.82
C ILE A 350 -2.57 -5.22 -13.23
N VAL A 351 -2.40 -3.90 -13.14
CA VAL A 351 -3.46 -2.94 -12.81
C VAL A 351 -4.05 -2.41 -14.11
N PRO A 352 -5.34 -2.68 -14.41
CA PRO A 352 -5.96 -2.23 -15.63
C PRO A 352 -6.15 -0.70 -15.65
N ALA A 353 -6.04 -0.10 -16.82
CA ALA A 353 -6.26 1.34 -17.00
C ALA A 353 -7.70 1.77 -16.63
N TYR A 354 -8.62 0.83 -16.64
CA TYR A 354 -10.01 1.04 -16.19
C TYR A 354 -10.16 1.25 -14.68
N LEU A 355 -9.12 1.04 -13.88
CA LEU A 355 -9.10 1.47 -12.49
C LEU A 355 -8.90 2.98 -12.38
N ASP A 356 -7.92 3.51 -13.10
CA ASP A 356 -7.38 4.87 -12.91
C ASP A 356 -7.81 5.88 -14.00
N THR A 357 -8.60 5.43 -14.98
CA THR A 357 -9.11 6.30 -16.04
C THR A 357 -10.61 6.11 -16.24
N SER A 358 -11.33 7.22 -16.24
CA SER A 358 -12.76 7.21 -16.55
C SER A 358 -12.96 7.16 -18.08
N TYR A 359 -13.12 5.96 -18.62
CA TYR A 359 -13.49 5.78 -20.02
C TYR A 359 -15.00 5.91 -20.22
N PRO A 360 -15.47 6.27 -21.42
CA PRO A 360 -16.87 6.09 -21.80
C PRO A 360 -17.29 4.64 -21.50
N PHE A 361 -18.49 4.45 -20.98
CA PHE A 361 -19.03 3.15 -20.59
C PHE A 361 -18.38 2.45 -19.38
N THR A 362 -17.56 3.17 -18.58
CA THR A 362 -17.05 2.65 -17.31
C THR A 362 -17.89 3.20 -16.15
N GLU A 363 -18.55 2.30 -15.43
CA GLU A 363 -19.32 2.67 -14.25
C GLU A 363 -18.40 2.87 -13.03
N PRO A 364 -18.64 3.86 -12.17
CA PRO A 364 -17.84 4.04 -10.94
C PRO A 364 -17.82 2.80 -10.04
N ALA A 365 -18.93 2.07 -9.97
CA ALA A 365 -19.02 0.81 -9.23
C ALA A 365 -18.07 -0.27 -9.76
N ALA A 366 -17.85 -0.33 -11.08
CA ALA A 366 -16.92 -1.27 -11.69
C ALA A 366 -15.48 -1.01 -11.23
N ARG A 367 -15.05 0.26 -11.11
CA ARG A 367 -13.71 0.61 -10.58
C ARG A 367 -13.52 0.17 -9.14
N THR A 368 -14.55 0.32 -8.31
CA THR A 368 -14.50 -0.17 -6.91
C THR A 368 -14.35 -1.69 -6.86
N ASP A 369 -15.02 -2.44 -7.72
CA ASP A 369 -14.89 -3.90 -7.82
C ASP A 369 -13.50 -4.31 -8.33
N ILE A 370 -12.94 -3.58 -9.29
CA ILE A 370 -11.56 -3.76 -9.78
C ILE A 370 -10.58 -3.54 -8.62
N ALA A 371 -10.69 -2.43 -7.88
CA ALA A 371 -9.82 -2.13 -6.75
C ALA A 371 -9.83 -3.24 -5.69
N ARG A 372 -11.02 -3.73 -5.34
CA ARG A 372 -11.19 -4.83 -4.37
C ARG A 372 -10.57 -6.15 -4.86
N SER A 373 -10.80 -6.48 -6.13
CA SER A 373 -10.27 -7.71 -6.75
C SER A 373 -8.75 -7.70 -6.80
N LEU A 374 -8.14 -6.56 -7.12
CA LEU A 374 -6.69 -6.39 -7.13
C LEU A 374 -6.10 -6.49 -5.72
N ALA A 375 -6.74 -5.88 -4.72
CA ALA A 375 -6.30 -5.99 -3.33
C ALA A 375 -6.33 -7.45 -2.85
N GLN A 376 -7.39 -8.20 -3.18
CA GLN A 376 -7.48 -9.63 -2.87
C GLN A 376 -6.43 -10.45 -3.62
N ALA A 377 -6.20 -10.17 -4.89
CA ALA A 377 -5.15 -10.83 -5.68
C ALA A 377 -3.76 -10.61 -5.06
N TYR A 378 -3.47 -9.40 -4.59
CA TYR A 378 -2.24 -9.09 -3.88
C TYR A 378 -2.11 -9.89 -2.58
N VAL A 379 -3.16 -9.95 -1.76
CA VAL A 379 -3.19 -10.75 -0.53
C VAL A 379 -2.92 -12.23 -0.83
N SER A 380 -3.63 -12.79 -1.83
CA SER A 380 -3.47 -14.20 -2.22
C SER A 380 -2.06 -14.49 -2.75
N ALA A 381 -1.46 -13.58 -3.52
CA ALA A 381 -0.07 -13.69 -3.96
C ALA A 381 0.90 -13.68 -2.76
N ARG A 382 0.68 -12.80 -1.78
CA ARG A 382 1.53 -12.74 -0.57
C ARG A 382 1.46 -14.04 0.24
N LEU A 383 0.26 -14.61 0.40
CA LEU A 383 0.07 -15.88 1.10
C LEU A 383 0.59 -17.10 0.32
N ALA A 384 0.74 -16.98 -1.00
CA ALA A 384 1.39 -17.99 -1.85
C ALA A 384 2.92 -17.86 -1.89
N ASP A 385 3.53 -17.03 -1.05
CA ASP A 385 4.96 -16.69 -1.11
C ASP A 385 5.41 -16.22 -2.50
N LEU A 386 4.51 -15.54 -3.20
CA LEU A 386 4.72 -15.02 -4.55
C LEU A 386 4.89 -13.50 -4.50
N PRO A 387 6.13 -12.99 -4.37
CA PRO A 387 6.37 -11.57 -4.52
C PRO A 387 5.98 -11.13 -5.93
N VAL A 388 5.19 -10.07 -6.03
CA VAL A 388 4.78 -9.50 -7.32
C VAL A 388 5.32 -8.09 -7.48
N ALA A 389 5.64 -7.71 -8.72
CA ALA A 389 5.80 -6.32 -9.08
C ALA A 389 4.49 -5.82 -9.70
N VAL A 390 3.99 -4.69 -9.20
CA VAL A 390 2.78 -4.09 -9.74
C VAL A 390 3.13 -3.30 -11.00
N THR A 391 2.40 -3.55 -12.09
CA THR A 391 2.58 -2.86 -13.38
C THR A 391 1.24 -2.30 -13.84
N ARG A 392 1.25 -1.07 -14.37
CA ARG A 392 0.03 -0.39 -14.82
C ARG A 392 -0.13 -0.47 -16.32
N GLU A 393 -1.31 -0.82 -16.75
CA GLU A 393 -1.68 -0.81 -18.16
C GLU A 393 -1.58 0.60 -18.78
N SER A 394 -1.91 1.64 -18.00
CA SER A 394 -1.88 3.05 -18.42
C SER A 394 -0.48 3.58 -18.77
N THR A 395 0.57 3.00 -18.17
CA THR A 395 1.97 3.38 -18.44
C THR A 395 2.72 2.34 -19.27
N GLY A 396 2.03 1.27 -19.70
CA GLY A 396 2.62 0.10 -20.35
C GLY A 396 3.06 -0.95 -19.34
N ILE A 397 2.73 -2.21 -19.63
CA ILE A 397 3.12 -3.32 -18.76
C ILE A 397 4.62 -3.63 -18.93
N ALA A 398 5.26 -4.01 -17.82
CA ALA A 398 6.64 -4.50 -17.87
C ALA A 398 6.73 -5.82 -18.66
N GLU A 399 7.84 -6.05 -19.37
CA GLU A 399 7.99 -7.17 -20.31
C GLU A 399 8.98 -8.26 -19.85
N ASP A 400 9.53 -8.14 -18.62
CA ASP A 400 10.58 -9.01 -18.08
C ASP A 400 10.12 -10.00 -17.01
N ALA A 401 8.80 -10.27 -16.90
CA ALA A 401 8.25 -11.27 -16.01
C ALA A 401 8.12 -12.65 -16.67
N ARG A 402 8.16 -13.69 -15.84
CA ARG A 402 7.82 -15.07 -16.23
C ARG A 402 6.34 -15.37 -16.06
N LEU A 403 5.70 -14.71 -15.11
CA LEU A 403 4.27 -14.85 -14.78
C LEU A 403 3.60 -13.49 -14.81
N TYR A 404 2.54 -13.36 -15.57
CA TYR A 404 1.67 -12.19 -15.58
C TYR A 404 0.31 -12.59 -15.02
N LEU A 405 -0.15 -11.84 -14.03
CA LEU A 405 -1.46 -12.02 -13.37
C LEU A 405 -2.38 -10.88 -13.76
N ALA A 406 -3.47 -11.19 -14.45
CA ALA A 406 -4.57 -10.28 -14.75
C ALA A 406 -5.86 -10.78 -14.06
N PRO A 407 -6.06 -10.42 -12.77
CA PRO A 407 -7.10 -10.99 -11.93
C PRO A 407 -8.46 -10.36 -12.19
N SER A 408 -9.49 -11.18 -12.30
CA SER A 408 -10.90 -10.81 -12.43
C SER A 408 -11.15 -9.67 -13.42
N VAL A 409 -10.57 -9.82 -14.63
CA VAL A 409 -10.56 -8.78 -15.66
C VAL A 409 -11.97 -8.57 -16.19
N GLN A 410 -12.45 -7.34 -16.08
CA GLN A 410 -13.69 -6.88 -16.71
C GLN A 410 -13.42 -6.28 -18.08
N GLN A 411 -12.36 -5.49 -18.20
CA GLN A 411 -11.95 -4.79 -19.40
C GLN A 411 -10.43 -4.65 -19.43
N MET A 412 -9.85 -4.69 -20.63
CA MET A 412 -8.42 -4.54 -20.88
C MET A 412 -8.22 -3.75 -22.17
N LEU A 413 -7.20 -2.91 -22.23
CA LEU A 413 -6.85 -2.20 -23.46
C LEU A 413 -6.31 -3.18 -24.51
N ALA A 414 -6.69 -3.00 -25.76
CA ALA A 414 -6.26 -3.86 -26.86
C ALA A 414 -4.71 -3.94 -27.00
N PRO A 415 -3.92 -2.87 -26.81
CA PRO A 415 -2.46 -2.98 -26.82
C PRO A 415 -1.91 -3.90 -25.73
N THR A 416 -2.49 -3.90 -24.53
CA THR A 416 -2.09 -4.79 -23.44
C THR A 416 -2.36 -6.24 -23.77
N GLY A 417 -3.55 -6.55 -24.32
CA GLY A 417 -3.88 -7.88 -24.80
C GLY A 417 -2.87 -8.40 -25.83
N ALA A 418 -2.55 -7.57 -26.83
CA ALA A 418 -1.55 -7.92 -27.84
C ALA A 418 -0.14 -8.10 -27.25
N ALA A 419 0.23 -7.30 -26.24
CA ALA A 419 1.50 -7.47 -25.53
C ALA A 419 1.55 -8.80 -24.78
N LEU A 420 0.49 -9.16 -24.07
CA LEU A 420 0.40 -10.43 -23.33
C LEU A 420 0.50 -11.64 -24.26
N GLU A 421 -0.12 -11.60 -25.45
CA GLU A 421 0.04 -12.66 -26.46
C GLU A 421 1.50 -12.80 -26.91
N ARG A 422 2.18 -11.68 -27.20
CA ARG A 422 3.60 -11.69 -27.58
C ARG A 422 4.50 -12.23 -26.46
N LEU A 423 4.24 -11.84 -25.22
CA LEU A 423 4.98 -12.28 -24.04
C LEU A 423 4.79 -13.78 -23.79
N ALA A 424 3.57 -14.29 -23.93
CA ALA A 424 3.31 -15.72 -23.88
C ALA A 424 4.06 -16.46 -24.98
N ALA A 425 4.01 -15.97 -26.24
CA ALA A 425 4.77 -16.57 -27.34
C ALA A 425 6.29 -16.56 -27.09
N ALA A 426 6.80 -15.55 -26.39
CA ALA A 426 8.21 -15.45 -26.02
C ALA A 426 8.62 -16.34 -24.83
N GLY A 427 7.68 -16.94 -24.10
CA GLY A 427 7.96 -17.92 -23.04
C GLY A 427 7.37 -17.61 -21.67
N ALA A 428 6.61 -16.52 -21.53
CA ALA A 428 5.92 -16.21 -20.30
C ALA A 428 4.67 -17.07 -20.10
N CYS A 429 4.25 -17.20 -18.84
CA CYS A 429 2.92 -17.66 -18.46
C CYS A 429 2.02 -16.45 -18.21
N VAL A 430 0.90 -16.37 -18.90
CA VAL A 430 -0.10 -15.31 -18.70
C VAL A 430 -1.37 -15.94 -18.15
N TYR A 431 -1.75 -15.51 -16.95
CA TYR A 431 -2.99 -15.92 -16.30
C TYR A 431 -4.01 -14.78 -16.36
N VAL A 432 -5.20 -15.10 -16.81
CA VAL A 432 -6.35 -14.20 -16.82
C VAL A 432 -7.53 -14.93 -16.19
N SER A 433 -8.11 -14.35 -15.15
CA SER A 433 -9.44 -14.74 -14.68
C SER A 433 -10.47 -13.74 -15.19
N TYR A 434 -11.59 -14.25 -15.65
CA TYR A 434 -12.60 -13.43 -16.31
C TYR A 434 -13.68 -12.96 -15.33
N SER A 435 -14.05 -11.68 -15.41
CA SER A 435 -15.21 -11.14 -14.71
C SER A 435 -16.14 -10.45 -15.72
N PRO A 436 -17.41 -10.89 -15.87
CA PRO A 436 -18.36 -10.18 -16.72
C PRO A 436 -18.68 -8.77 -16.21
N GLY A 437 -18.39 -8.47 -14.92
CA GLY A 437 -18.72 -7.20 -14.30
C GLY A 437 -20.24 -6.96 -14.22
N ALA A 438 -20.60 -5.71 -13.93
CA ALA A 438 -21.97 -5.23 -13.99
C ALA A 438 -22.32 -4.57 -15.34
N SER A 439 -21.37 -4.58 -16.31
CA SER A 439 -21.54 -3.92 -17.60
C SER A 439 -22.46 -4.70 -18.52
N GLY A 440 -23.32 -3.99 -19.24
CA GLY A 440 -24.15 -4.59 -20.28
C GLY A 440 -23.30 -5.08 -21.47
N PRO A 441 -23.87 -5.98 -22.30
CA PRO A 441 -23.16 -6.59 -23.43
C PRO A 441 -22.72 -5.59 -24.50
N ASP A 442 -23.32 -4.44 -24.58
CA ASP A 442 -22.98 -3.32 -25.46
C ASP A 442 -21.66 -2.63 -25.10
N ARG A 443 -21.11 -2.90 -23.92
CA ARG A 443 -19.85 -2.31 -23.45
C ARG A 443 -18.61 -3.11 -23.84
N GLY A 444 -18.78 -4.10 -24.66
CA GLY A 444 -17.75 -4.83 -25.37
C GLY A 444 -16.97 -5.85 -24.54
N PRO A 445 -16.39 -6.83 -25.22
CA PRO A 445 -15.46 -7.74 -24.58
C PRO A 445 -14.16 -7.01 -24.25
N TRP A 446 -13.61 -7.28 -23.09
CA TRP A 446 -12.28 -6.83 -22.70
C TRP A 446 -11.18 -7.41 -23.61
N TYR A 447 -11.46 -8.47 -24.35
CA TYR A 447 -10.52 -9.15 -25.23
C TYR A 447 -11.15 -9.34 -26.62
N GLY A 448 -10.71 -8.57 -27.60
CA GLY A 448 -11.31 -8.58 -28.93
C GLY A 448 -11.18 -9.88 -29.72
N ARG A 449 -10.30 -10.80 -29.26
CA ARG A 449 -10.01 -12.09 -29.92
C ARG A 449 -10.00 -13.23 -28.90
N LEU A 450 -10.97 -13.22 -27.98
CA LEU A 450 -11.04 -14.17 -26.87
C LEU A 450 -10.91 -15.62 -27.33
N ASN A 451 -11.66 -16.01 -28.38
CA ASN A 451 -11.66 -17.37 -28.88
C ASN A 451 -10.28 -17.80 -29.38
N GLU A 452 -9.69 -17.00 -30.26
CA GLU A 452 -8.39 -17.30 -30.85
C GLU A 452 -7.26 -17.23 -29.83
N VAL A 453 -7.31 -16.26 -28.92
CA VAL A 453 -6.24 -16.06 -27.92
C VAL A 453 -6.20 -17.20 -26.92
N PHE A 454 -7.34 -17.63 -26.42
CA PHE A 454 -7.38 -18.70 -25.41
C PHE A 454 -7.70 -20.09 -25.98
N GLY A 455 -7.96 -20.22 -27.30
CA GLY A 455 -8.32 -21.50 -27.92
C GLY A 455 -9.63 -22.04 -27.36
N VAL A 456 -10.64 -21.17 -27.31
CA VAL A 456 -11.97 -21.48 -26.79
C VAL A 456 -13.04 -21.05 -27.79
N ARG A 457 -14.24 -21.55 -27.62
CA ARG A 457 -15.43 -21.08 -28.31
C ARG A 457 -16.45 -20.61 -27.29
N HIS A 458 -16.79 -19.34 -27.35
CA HIS A 458 -17.80 -18.71 -26.47
C HIS A 458 -19.20 -19.23 -26.84
N LEU A 459 -20.03 -19.52 -25.86
CA LEU A 459 -21.30 -20.23 -26.04
C LEU A 459 -22.54 -19.35 -26.07
N LEU A 460 -22.45 -18.10 -25.58
CA LEU A 460 -23.60 -17.18 -25.62
C LEU A 460 -23.71 -16.50 -26.98
N ASP A 461 -24.90 -16.39 -27.52
CA ASP A 461 -25.19 -15.63 -28.73
C ASP A 461 -25.05 -14.11 -28.48
N VAL A 462 -25.43 -13.66 -27.29
CA VAL A 462 -25.37 -12.27 -26.84
C VAL A 462 -24.92 -12.23 -25.39
N GLY A 463 -24.02 -11.29 -25.08
CA GLY A 463 -23.46 -11.15 -23.73
C GLY A 463 -22.18 -11.98 -23.55
N LEU A 464 -21.56 -11.84 -22.39
CA LEU A 464 -20.25 -12.42 -22.10
C LEU A 464 -20.23 -13.25 -20.82
N GLY A 465 -21.27 -13.25 -20.03
CA GLY A 465 -21.30 -13.97 -18.78
C GLY A 465 -22.63 -14.64 -18.54
N ASP A 466 -22.56 -15.77 -17.90
CA ASP A 466 -23.73 -16.53 -17.43
C ASP A 466 -23.74 -16.51 -15.89
N PRO A 467 -24.88 -16.39 -15.21
CA PRO A 467 -24.91 -16.29 -13.76
C PRO A 467 -24.50 -17.61 -13.10
N VAL A 468 -23.80 -17.50 -11.98
CA VAL A 468 -23.57 -18.62 -11.07
C VAL A 468 -24.79 -18.75 -10.16
N GLU A 469 -25.46 -19.89 -10.25
CA GLU A 469 -26.69 -20.18 -9.48
C GLU A 469 -26.41 -20.83 -8.12
N ASP A 470 -25.23 -21.46 -7.98
CA ASP A 470 -24.84 -22.19 -6.77
C ASP A 470 -24.21 -21.23 -5.74
N ASP A 471 -24.31 -21.53 -4.45
CA ASP A 471 -23.68 -20.76 -3.36
C ASP A 471 -22.15 -20.87 -3.36
N ALA A 472 -21.60 -21.86 -4.04
CA ALA A 472 -20.16 -22.07 -4.17
C ALA A 472 -19.79 -22.70 -5.49
N VAL A 473 -18.70 -22.24 -6.07
CA VAL A 473 -18.06 -22.83 -7.25
C VAL A 473 -17.03 -23.85 -6.79
N ARG A 474 -17.15 -25.11 -7.23
CA ARG A 474 -16.14 -26.16 -7.01
C ARG A 474 -15.49 -26.50 -8.33
N ILE A 475 -14.16 -26.32 -8.39
CA ILE A 475 -13.34 -26.54 -9.57
C ILE A 475 -12.46 -27.74 -9.33
N THR A 476 -12.63 -28.82 -10.11
CA THR A 476 -11.88 -30.07 -9.97
C THR A 476 -10.88 -30.23 -11.09
N LEU A 477 -9.61 -30.43 -10.76
CA LEU A 477 -8.52 -30.66 -11.69
C LEU A 477 -8.74 -31.96 -12.48
N ARG A 478 -8.60 -31.88 -13.80
CA ARG A 478 -8.66 -33.03 -14.72
C ARG A 478 -7.29 -33.59 -15.04
N ARG A 479 -6.24 -32.81 -14.76
CA ARG A 479 -4.82 -33.13 -15.00
C ARG A 479 -3.97 -32.53 -13.90
N ASP A 480 -2.77 -33.04 -13.73
CA ASP A 480 -1.77 -32.45 -12.86
C ASP A 480 -1.39 -31.07 -13.39
N PHE A 481 -1.35 -30.08 -12.49
CA PHE A 481 -1.01 -28.70 -12.84
C PHE A 481 -0.29 -28.00 -11.68
N GLY A 482 0.93 -27.50 -11.92
CA GLY A 482 1.66 -26.68 -10.96
C GLY A 482 1.86 -27.31 -9.58
N GLY A 483 1.94 -28.65 -9.50
CA GLY A 483 2.05 -29.40 -8.25
C GLY A 483 0.69 -29.85 -7.66
N LEU A 484 -0.42 -29.43 -8.24
CA LEU A 484 -1.75 -29.95 -7.91
C LEU A 484 -2.01 -31.23 -8.69
N ALA A 485 -2.44 -32.30 -8.01
CA ALA A 485 -2.77 -33.57 -8.66
C ALA A 485 -4.16 -33.51 -9.31
N ALA A 486 -4.35 -34.28 -10.37
CA ALA A 486 -5.66 -34.55 -10.95
C ALA A 486 -6.62 -35.07 -9.85
N GLY A 487 -7.88 -34.60 -9.87
CA GLY A 487 -8.87 -34.89 -8.82
C GLY A 487 -8.86 -33.91 -7.63
N SER A 488 -7.85 -33.07 -7.48
CA SER A 488 -7.87 -31.99 -6.48
C SER A 488 -9.01 -31.03 -6.76
N THR A 489 -9.73 -30.58 -5.71
CA THR A 489 -10.87 -29.67 -5.83
C THR A 489 -10.56 -28.38 -5.10
N LEU A 490 -10.80 -27.25 -5.77
CA LEU A 490 -10.74 -25.89 -5.26
C LEU A 490 -12.18 -25.38 -5.07
N THR A 491 -12.42 -24.62 -4.00
CA THR A 491 -13.76 -24.15 -3.66
C THR A 491 -13.77 -22.64 -3.43
N PHE A 492 -14.70 -21.96 -4.10
CA PHE A 492 -14.87 -20.50 -4.00
C PHE A 492 -16.33 -20.21 -3.65
N ALA A 493 -16.57 -19.38 -2.64
CA ALA A 493 -17.91 -18.92 -2.32
C ALA A 493 -18.44 -18.03 -3.46
N ALA A 494 -19.68 -18.23 -3.88
CA ALA A 494 -20.31 -17.44 -4.94
C ALA A 494 -20.96 -16.14 -4.42
N THR A 495 -20.31 -15.46 -3.49
CA THR A 495 -20.78 -14.21 -2.90
C THR A 495 -20.89 -13.11 -3.95
N GLY A 496 -21.97 -12.33 -3.89
CA GLY A 496 -22.19 -11.20 -4.79
C GLY A 496 -22.68 -11.60 -6.19
N HIS A 497 -23.29 -12.77 -6.31
CA HIS A 497 -23.86 -13.28 -7.56
C HIS A 497 -22.93 -13.15 -8.76
N PRO A 498 -21.78 -13.86 -8.75
CA PRO A 498 -20.81 -13.75 -9.82
C PRO A 498 -21.38 -14.34 -11.11
N GLY A 499 -20.94 -13.79 -12.24
CA GLY A 499 -21.06 -14.47 -13.53
C GLY A 499 -19.81 -15.27 -13.85
N PHE A 500 -19.89 -16.17 -14.80
CA PHE A 500 -18.75 -16.89 -15.36
C PHE A 500 -18.79 -16.80 -16.89
N LEU A 501 -17.67 -17.08 -17.54
CA LEU A 501 -17.54 -17.11 -18.99
C LEU A 501 -17.88 -18.51 -19.52
N PRO A 502 -19.04 -18.72 -20.15
CA PRO A 502 -19.41 -20.02 -20.71
C PRO A 502 -18.66 -20.27 -22.01
N VAL A 503 -17.74 -21.23 -21.99
CA VAL A 503 -16.90 -21.59 -23.14
C VAL A 503 -16.79 -23.10 -23.29
N GLU A 504 -16.51 -23.55 -24.52
CA GLU A 504 -15.94 -24.87 -24.83
C GLU A 504 -14.49 -24.71 -25.26
N ALA A 505 -13.69 -25.75 -25.03
CA ALA A 505 -12.32 -25.79 -25.54
C ALA A 505 -12.31 -25.95 -27.06
N ASP A 506 -11.55 -25.09 -27.73
CA ASP A 506 -11.30 -25.15 -29.18
C ASP A 506 -9.80 -24.92 -29.43
N GLY A 507 -9.03 -25.97 -29.19
CA GLY A 507 -7.58 -25.95 -29.22
C GLY A 507 -6.90 -25.71 -27.85
N ALA A 508 -7.63 -25.31 -26.82
CA ALA A 508 -7.11 -25.28 -25.44
C ALA A 508 -7.22 -26.63 -24.73
N GLU A 509 -6.30 -26.87 -23.80
CA GLU A 509 -6.35 -28.00 -22.88
C GLU A 509 -7.20 -27.63 -21.66
N VAL A 510 -8.23 -28.44 -21.34
CA VAL A 510 -9.02 -28.26 -20.12
C VAL A 510 -8.23 -28.80 -18.92
N LEU A 511 -7.74 -27.91 -18.08
CA LEU A 511 -7.02 -28.26 -16.84
C LEU A 511 -7.99 -28.63 -15.71
N ALA A 512 -9.12 -27.92 -15.61
CA ALA A 512 -10.11 -28.15 -14.57
C ALA A 512 -11.53 -27.85 -15.06
N THR A 513 -12.51 -28.50 -14.44
CA THR A 513 -13.94 -28.27 -14.70
C THR A 513 -14.67 -27.96 -13.41
N ASP A 514 -15.81 -27.27 -13.53
CA ASP A 514 -16.73 -27.10 -12.41
C ASP A 514 -17.54 -28.39 -12.10
N ALA A 515 -18.42 -28.32 -11.12
CA ALA A 515 -19.27 -29.45 -10.70
C ALA A 515 -20.25 -29.92 -11.80
N ARG A 516 -20.56 -29.07 -12.78
CA ARG A 516 -21.43 -29.37 -13.93
C ARG A 516 -20.64 -29.86 -15.15
N GLY A 517 -19.30 -30.01 -15.02
CA GLY A 517 -18.41 -30.45 -16.09
C GLY A 517 -18.00 -29.35 -17.07
N ARG A 518 -18.35 -28.09 -16.83
CA ARG A 518 -17.99 -26.95 -17.68
C ARG A 518 -16.51 -26.58 -17.48
N PRO A 519 -15.76 -26.18 -18.53
CA PRO A 519 -14.38 -25.74 -18.39
C PRO A 519 -14.25 -24.55 -17.43
N ALA A 520 -13.40 -24.70 -16.41
CA ALA A 520 -13.17 -23.67 -15.40
C ALA A 520 -11.74 -23.11 -15.45
N LEU A 521 -10.77 -23.96 -15.82
CA LEU A 521 -9.39 -23.55 -16.04
C LEU A 521 -8.90 -24.21 -17.32
N LEU A 522 -8.44 -23.38 -18.27
CA LEU A 522 -7.98 -23.83 -19.59
C LEU A 522 -6.57 -23.31 -19.85
N LEU A 523 -5.76 -24.11 -20.54
CA LEU A 523 -4.41 -23.76 -20.93
C LEU A 523 -4.28 -23.86 -22.46
N ARG A 524 -3.80 -22.78 -23.08
CA ARG A 524 -3.35 -22.77 -24.45
C ARG A 524 -1.83 -22.57 -24.50
N ARG A 525 -1.14 -23.45 -25.25
CA ARG A 525 0.27 -23.24 -25.56
C ARG A 525 0.41 -22.10 -26.58
N ALA A 526 1.30 -21.18 -26.33
CA ALA A 526 1.59 -20.05 -27.22
C ALA A 526 3.12 -19.93 -27.37
N GLY A 527 3.66 -20.36 -28.53
CA GLY A 527 5.10 -20.38 -28.71
C GLY A 527 5.83 -21.19 -27.62
N ARG A 528 6.68 -20.54 -26.85
CA ARG A 528 7.44 -21.15 -25.75
C ARG A 528 6.75 -21.08 -24.39
N GLY A 529 5.67 -20.30 -24.26
CA GLY A 529 4.96 -20.10 -23.01
C GLY A 529 3.52 -20.57 -23.07
N SER A 530 2.66 -19.97 -22.25
CA SER A 530 1.27 -20.39 -22.07
C SER A 530 0.34 -19.23 -21.73
N LEU A 531 -0.91 -19.37 -22.18
CA LEU A 531 -2.04 -18.53 -21.80
C LEU A 531 -2.99 -19.40 -20.98
N ILE A 532 -3.36 -18.94 -19.79
CA ILE A 532 -4.25 -19.65 -18.87
C ILE A 532 -5.48 -18.79 -18.64
N LEU A 533 -6.65 -19.34 -18.96
CA LEU A 533 -7.94 -18.72 -18.74
C LEU A 533 -8.64 -19.40 -17.56
N CYS A 534 -8.98 -18.63 -16.54
CA CYS A 534 -9.97 -19.02 -15.54
C CYS A 534 -11.30 -18.37 -15.91
N THR A 535 -12.34 -19.18 -16.11
CA THR A 535 -13.65 -18.69 -16.56
C THR A 535 -14.48 -18.04 -15.44
N TYR A 536 -14.01 -18.13 -14.19
CA TYR A 536 -14.64 -17.56 -13.00
C TYR A 536 -13.82 -16.40 -12.46
N PRO A 537 -14.46 -15.33 -11.93
CA PRO A 537 -13.76 -14.20 -11.29
C PRO A 537 -13.38 -14.54 -9.85
N VAL A 538 -12.47 -15.51 -9.67
CA VAL A 538 -12.16 -16.10 -8.36
C VAL A 538 -11.63 -15.07 -7.35
N GLU A 539 -10.85 -14.09 -7.78
CA GLU A 539 -10.34 -13.03 -6.91
C GLU A 539 -11.46 -12.08 -6.46
N ARG A 540 -12.39 -11.74 -7.36
CA ARG A 540 -13.57 -10.94 -7.02
C ARG A 540 -14.50 -11.69 -6.06
N MET A 541 -14.72 -12.98 -6.29
CA MET A 541 -15.52 -13.84 -5.41
C MET A 541 -14.90 -13.87 -4.00
N ALA A 542 -13.59 -14.08 -3.89
CA ALA A 542 -12.87 -14.03 -2.64
C ALA A 542 -12.94 -12.64 -1.98
N ALA A 543 -12.76 -11.56 -2.74
CA ALA A 543 -12.84 -10.18 -2.24
C ALA A 543 -14.18 -9.83 -1.61
N LEU A 544 -15.27 -10.37 -2.14
CA LEU A 544 -16.65 -10.14 -1.66
C LEU A 544 -17.04 -11.04 -0.49
N THR A 545 -16.27 -12.10 -0.22
CA THR A 545 -16.56 -13.03 0.87
C THR A 545 -15.88 -12.58 2.15
N PRO A 546 -16.63 -12.30 3.24
CA PRO A 546 -16.05 -11.94 4.52
C PRO A 546 -15.19 -13.06 5.11
N ARG A 547 -14.06 -12.72 5.73
CA ARG A 547 -13.20 -13.64 6.50
C ARG A 547 -12.75 -14.89 5.75
N VAL A 548 -12.47 -14.76 4.46
CA VAL A 548 -12.17 -15.90 3.58
C VAL A 548 -10.67 -16.15 3.38
N ASN A 549 -9.79 -15.45 4.10
CA ASN A 549 -8.35 -15.64 3.95
C ASN A 549 -7.78 -16.64 4.99
N PRO A 550 -6.88 -17.56 4.57
CA PRO A 550 -6.54 -17.83 3.18
C PRO A 550 -7.69 -18.48 2.41
N ASP A 551 -7.73 -18.28 1.10
CA ASP A 551 -8.70 -18.90 0.17
C ASP A 551 -7.97 -19.72 -0.90
N ASP A 552 -8.73 -20.45 -1.74
CA ASP A 552 -8.17 -21.30 -2.79
C ASP A 552 -7.49 -20.53 -3.94
N THR A 553 -7.63 -19.19 -4.00
CA THR A 553 -6.84 -18.35 -4.91
C THR A 553 -5.34 -18.44 -4.57
N VAL A 554 -5.00 -18.59 -3.29
CA VAL A 554 -3.63 -18.84 -2.82
C VAL A 554 -3.06 -20.10 -3.48
N THR A 555 -3.84 -21.18 -3.49
CA THR A 555 -3.48 -22.48 -4.11
C THR A 555 -3.32 -22.34 -5.63
N VAL A 556 -4.22 -21.59 -6.29
CA VAL A 556 -4.11 -21.29 -7.73
C VAL A 556 -2.82 -20.52 -8.01
N TYR A 557 -2.49 -19.51 -7.23
CA TYR A 557 -1.31 -18.67 -7.47
C TYR A 557 0.00 -19.42 -7.21
N ASP A 558 0.05 -20.30 -6.21
CA ASP A 558 1.19 -21.19 -6.01
C ASP A 558 1.38 -22.15 -7.22
N ALA A 559 0.29 -22.73 -7.71
CA ALA A 559 0.33 -23.60 -8.89
C ALA A 559 0.79 -22.86 -10.15
N LEU A 560 0.30 -21.63 -10.38
CA LEU A 560 0.74 -20.76 -11.46
C LEU A 560 2.23 -20.43 -11.36
N ALA A 561 2.71 -20.07 -10.16
CA ALA A 561 4.10 -19.77 -9.91
C ALA A 561 5.03 -20.97 -10.21
N ARG A 562 4.62 -22.18 -9.80
CA ARG A 562 5.35 -23.43 -10.10
C ARG A 562 5.34 -23.72 -11.60
N HIS A 563 4.18 -23.60 -12.26
CA HIS A 563 4.05 -23.84 -13.71
C HIS A 563 4.93 -22.88 -14.52
N ALA A 564 4.96 -21.59 -14.13
CA ALA A 564 5.77 -20.56 -14.79
C ALA A 564 7.27 -20.62 -14.42
N GLY A 565 7.65 -21.48 -13.48
CA GLY A 565 9.04 -21.54 -13.00
C GLY A 565 9.51 -20.25 -12.32
N VAL A 566 8.61 -19.56 -11.59
CA VAL A 566 8.92 -18.35 -10.85
C VAL A 566 9.93 -18.66 -9.75
N ARG A 567 11.00 -17.90 -9.70
CA ARG A 567 12.03 -18.03 -8.66
C ARG A 567 11.56 -17.37 -7.37
N ARG A 568 11.44 -18.16 -6.32
CA ARG A 568 11.10 -17.70 -4.97
C ARG A 568 12.27 -18.05 -4.04
N PRO A 569 12.98 -17.05 -3.47
CA PRO A 569 14.17 -17.31 -2.62
C PRO A 569 13.84 -18.14 -1.40
N VAL A 570 12.66 -17.95 -0.82
CA VAL A 570 12.12 -18.65 0.35
C VAL A 570 10.66 -18.97 0.09
N THR A 571 10.21 -20.16 0.48
CA THR A 571 8.79 -20.54 0.51
C THR A 571 8.46 -21.30 1.78
N VAL A 572 7.20 -21.23 2.21
CA VAL A 572 6.66 -21.95 3.36
C VAL A 572 5.41 -22.72 2.92
N ALA A 573 5.27 -23.96 3.34
CA ALA A 573 4.11 -24.78 2.94
C ALA A 573 2.80 -24.35 3.63
N ASP A 574 2.88 -23.69 4.79
CA ASP A 574 1.71 -23.26 5.55
C ASP A 574 1.20 -21.89 5.03
N GLN A 575 0.00 -21.86 4.48
CA GLN A 575 -0.63 -20.66 3.91
C GLN A 575 -0.92 -19.54 4.94
N LEU A 576 -0.83 -19.84 6.24
CA LEU A 576 -0.91 -18.82 7.30
C LEU A 576 0.45 -18.18 7.60
N VAL A 577 1.51 -18.56 6.89
CA VAL A 577 2.83 -17.93 7.01
C VAL A 577 3.26 -17.44 5.65
N ALA A 578 3.29 -16.13 5.48
CA ALA A 578 3.82 -15.48 4.27
C ALA A 578 5.29 -15.14 4.42
N CYS A 579 6.07 -15.27 3.34
CA CYS A 579 7.46 -14.84 3.34
C CYS A 579 7.84 -13.99 2.12
N ASP A 580 8.87 -13.16 2.31
CA ASP A 580 9.52 -12.38 1.25
C ASP A 580 10.96 -12.05 1.69
N THR A 581 11.73 -11.47 0.78
CA THR A 581 13.15 -11.22 1.02
C THR A 581 13.57 -9.78 0.71
N LEU A 582 14.56 -9.33 1.47
CA LEU A 582 15.28 -8.08 1.24
C LEU A 582 16.74 -8.40 0.92
N ILE A 583 17.36 -7.54 0.12
CA ILE A 583 18.77 -7.62 -0.21
C ILE A 583 19.47 -6.32 0.19
N ARG A 584 20.57 -6.41 0.93
CA ARG A 584 21.42 -5.28 1.25
C ARG A 584 22.44 -5.06 0.11
N ASP A 585 22.96 -3.87 -0.03
CA ASP A 585 23.89 -3.47 -1.09
C ASP A 585 25.19 -4.29 -1.15
N ASP A 586 25.59 -4.91 -0.04
CA ASP A 586 26.72 -5.86 0.04
C ASP A 586 26.33 -7.31 -0.35
N GLY A 587 25.09 -7.52 -0.80
CA GLY A 587 24.58 -8.83 -1.19
C GLY A 587 24.01 -9.67 -0.05
N ALA A 588 24.01 -9.19 1.20
CA ALA A 588 23.38 -9.90 2.31
C ALA A 588 21.86 -10.00 2.11
N LEU A 589 21.32 -11.20 2.27
CA LEU A 589 19.89 -11.50 2.10
C LEU A 589 19.21 -11.70 3.44
N PHE A 590 18.01 -11.18 3.56
CA PHE A 590 17.16 -11.33 4.73
C PHE A 590 15.80 -11.88 4.33
N ALA A 591 15.34 -12.92 5.01
CA ALA A 591 14.00 -13.48 4.90
C ALA A 591 13.12 -12.91 6.00
N VAL A 592 11.94 -12.45 5.66
CA VAL A 592 10.90 -12.02 6.60
C VAL A 592 9.77 -13.03 6.54
N LEU A 593 9.49 -13.70 7.66
CA LEU A 593 8.40 -14.65 7.82
C LEU A 593 7.33 -14.03 8.71
N ALA A 594 6.10 -13.95 8.22
CA ALA A 594 4.96 -13.35 8.92
C ALA A 594 3.85 -14.39 9.11
N SER A 595 3.55 -14.72 10.37
CA SER A 595 2.46 -15.65 10.72
C SER A 595 1.15 -14.91 10.91
N HIS A 596 0.10 -15.36 10.24
CA HIS A 596 -1.28 -14.92 10.44
C HIS A 596 -2.07 -15.87 11.36
N ALA A 597 -1.42 -16.91 11.87
CA ALA A 597 -2.03 -17.89 12.77
C ALA A 597 -2.28 -17.28 14.17
N ALA A 598 -3.44 -17.62 14.75
CA ALA A 598 -3.81 -17.21 16.10
C ALA A 598 -3.08 -18.02 17.20
N SER A 599 -2.39 -19.11 16.83
CA SER A 599 -1.58 -19.93 17.72
C SER A 599 -0.12 -19.96 17.26
N ALA A 600 0.77 -20.32 18.16
CA ALA A 600 2.16 -20.57 17.78
C ALA A 600 2.25 -21.76 16.82
N LEU A 601 3.09 -21.62 15.80
CA LEU A 601 3.36 -22.68 14.84
C LEU A 601 4.86 -22.75 14.50
N THR A 602 5.30 -23.93 14.07
CA THR A 602 6.68 -24.16 13.65
C THR A 602 6.68 -24.60 12.19
N VAL A 603 7.43 -23.85 11.37
CA VAL A 603 7.56 -24.12 9.94
C VAL A 603 8.99 -24.47 9.57
N THR A 604 9.15 -25.19 8.48
CA THR A 604 10.43 -25.48 7.85
C THR A 604 10.46 -24.78 6.49
N PRO A 605 11.04 -23.58 6.40
CA PRO A 605 11.10 -22.86 5.13
C PRO A 605 11.98 -23.59 4.11
N ALA A 606 11.51 -23.68 2.88
CA ALA A 606 12.30 -24.16 1.75
C ALA A 606 13.05 -22.98 1.12
N LEU A 607 14.35 -23.15 0.90
CA LEU A 607 15.25 -22.16 0.36
C LEU A 607 15.70 -22.54 -1.05
N ALA A 608 15.74 -21.60 -1.97
CA ALA A 608 16.36 -21.81 -3.29
C ALA A 608 17.90 -21.96 -3.22
N GLY A 609 18.50 -21.77 -2.04
CA GLY A 609 19.92 -21.94 -1.76
C GLY A 609 20.32 -21.26 -0.46
N GLY A 610 21.35 -21.80 0.22
CA GLY A 610 21.84 -21.32 1.52
C GLY A 610 21.06 -21.88 2.70
N GLU A 611 21.26 -21.29 3.86
CA GLU A 611 20.64 -21.68 5.14
C GLU A 611 20.12 -20.43 5.85
N LEU A 612 19.03 -20.58 6.62
CA LEU A 612 18.55 -19.52 7.50
C LEU A 612 19.38 -19.46 8.79
N ALA A 613 19.66 -18.24 9.22
CA ALA A 613 20.32 -17.96 10.49
C ALA A 613 19.64 -16.80 11.22
N THR A 614 19.70 -16.81 12.55
CA THR A 614 19.20 -15.69 13.36
C THR A 614 19.99 -14.42 13.10
N LEU A 615 19.34 -13.25 13.16
CA LEU A 615 20.02 -11.95 12.98
C LEU A 615 21.11 -11.73 14.02
N HIS A 616 20.82 -12.10 15.27
CA HIS A 616 21.78 -12.00 16.38
C HIS A 616 22.41 -13.36 16.65
N GLY A 617 23.74 -13.42 16.59
CA GLY A 617 24.53 -14.61 16.89
C GLY A 617 24.63 -15.64 15.76
N GLY A 618 23.98 -15.43 14.60
CA GLY A 618 24.17 -16.25 13.39
C GLY A 618 23.85 -17.75 13.55
N LYS A 619 23.02 -18.13 14.53
CA LYS A 619 22.68 -19.54 14.77
C LYS A 619 21.80 -20.09 13.64
N PRO A 620 22.12 -21.27 13.06
CA PRO A 620 21.28 -21.91 12.06
C PRO A 620 19.83 -22.11 12.55
N ALA A 621 18.87 -21.89 11.64
CA ALA A 621 17.44 -21.96 11.92
C ALA A 621 16.71 -22.77 10.86
N GLN A 622 16.90 -24.11 10.86
CA GLN A 622 16.21 -25.03 9.95
C GLN A 622 14.70 -25.04 10.19
N CYS A 623 14.28 -25.04 11.44
CA CYS A 623 12.89 -24.88 11.85
C CYS A 623 12.71 -23.51 12.52
N VAL A 624 11.63 -22.81 12.16
CA VAL A 624 11.31 -21.50 12.66
C VAL A 624 9.99 -21.53 13.41
N THR A 625 10.04 -21.33 14.72
CA THR A 625 8.83 -21.19 15.53
C THR A 625 8.40 -19.73 15.55
N LEU A 626 7.18 -19.47 15.14
CA LEU A 626 6.51 -18.17 15.18
C LEU A 626 5.45 -18.19 16.28
N GLY A 627 5.43 -17.20 17.15
CA GLY A 627 4.33 -17.03 18.11
C GLY A 627 3.03 -16.62 17.40
N PRO A 628 1.91 -16.48 18.12
CA PRO A 628 0.66 -15.99 17.56
C PRO A 628 0.85 -14.66 16.86
N PHE A 629 0.47 -14.56 15.58
CA PHE A 629 0.71 -13.38 14.74
C PHE A 629 2.15 -12.85 14.78
N GLY A 630 3.10 -13.77 14.94
CA GLY A 630 4.51 -13.45 15.10
C GLY A 630 5.21 -13.20 13.77
N ILE A 631 6.21 -12.33 13.79
CA ILE A 631 7.09 -12.09 12.63
C ILE A 631 8.53 -12.40 13.04
N LYS A 632 9.28 -13.00 12.13
CA LYS A 632 10.72 -13.18 12.27
C LYS A 632 11.46 -12.71 11.04
N VAL A 633 12.54 -11.99 11.27
CA VAL A 633 13.52 -11.64 10.25
C VAL A 633 14.77 -12.48 10.47
N LEU A 634 15.21 -13.15 9.43
CA LEU A 634 16.33 -14.10 9.46
C LEU A 634 17.32 -13.75 8.34
N ARG A 635 18.58 -14.02 8.54
CA ARG A 635 19.60 -13.90 7.51
C ARG A 635 19.70 -15.18 6.69
N ILE A 636 19.85 -15.07 5.36
CA ILE A 636 20.19 -16.19 4.49
C ILE A 636 21.72 -16.21 4.33
N THR A 637 22.34 -17.32 4.71
CA THR A 637 23.81 -17.52 4.68
C THR A 637 24.19 -18.65 3.72
N GLY A 638 25.45 -18.76 3.33
CA GLY A 638 25.95 -19.89 2.53
C GLY A 638 25.54 -19.91 1.05
N ARG A 639 24.88 -18.88 0.54
CA ARG A 639 24.59 -18.77 -0.90
C ARG A 639 25.87 -18.50 -1.65
N ARG A 640 26.33 -19.45 -2.49
CA ARG A 640 27.37 -19.14 -3.48
C ARG A 640 26.75 -18.19 -4.51
N GLN A 641 27.35 -17.02 -4.71
CA GLN A 641 27.02 -16.19 -5.88
C GLN A 641 27.28 -17.05 -7.12
N PRO A 642 26.36 -17.06 -8.11
CA PRO A 642 26.69 -17.62 -9.41
C PRO A 642 27.93 -16.87 -9.94
N PRO A 643 28.94 -17.58 -10.49
CA PRO A 643 30.08 -16.92 -11.09
C PRO A 643 29.60 -16.12 -12.32
N GLY A 644 29.80 -14.80 -12.30
CA GLY A 644 29.84 -13.92 -13.46
C GLY A 644 28.49 -13.59 -14.11
N GLU A 645 27.70 -12.73 -13.50
CA GLU A 645 27.01 -11.67 -14.25
C GLU A 645 27.68 -10.34 -13.83
N GLU A 646 28.60 -9.89 -14.63
CA GLU A 646 29.12 -8.52 -14.57
C GLU A 646 27.92 -7.57 -14.67
N ARG A 647 27.73 -6.77 -13.62
CA ARG A 647 26.81 -5.65 -13.67
C ARG A 647 27.45 -4.63 -14.62
N ASP A 648 26.91 -4.53 -15.84
CA ASP A 648 27.17 -3.36 -16.68
C ASP A 648 26.72 -2.11 -15.91
N LEU A 649 27.68 -1.48 -15.27
CA LEU A 649 27.58 -0.12 -14.77
C LEU A 649 27.72 0.80 -16.00
N TRP A 650 26.62 1.24 -16.55
CA TRP A 650 26.61 2.35 -17.49
C TRP A 650 26.61 3.69 -16.72
N PRO A 651 27.34 4.68 -17.22
CA PRO A 651 27.60 5.95 -16.57
C PRO A 651 26.37 6.85 -16.43
#